data_a1a9f8748f0c343f99a9403a2c5ac01a
#
_entry.id   a1a9f8748f0c343f99a9403a2c5ac01a
#
_cell.length_a   1.000
_cell.length_b   1.000
_cell.length_c   1.000
_cell.angle_alpha   90.00
_cell.angle_beta   90.00
_cell.angle_gamma   90.00
#
_symmetry.space_group_name_H-M   'P 1'
#
loop_
_entity.id
_entity.type
_entity.pdbx_description
1 polymer ?
#
loop_
_entity_poly.entity_id
_entity_poly.type
_entity_poly.pdbx_seq_one_letter_code
_entity_poly.pdbx_strand_id
1 'polypeptide(L)'
;MAQLDSAKNVKVDNIPIEATDVMTGDKDRRRFLYYQLKISMLKAKQIDIIVSFLMESGVRMLLKDFKDALNRGVRIRILTGNYLGITQPSALYLIKKELGNRVDLRFYNEKARSFHPKSYIFHFDNASEIYIGSSNISKSALTSGIEWNYRFSSLTDEKNYRLFYETFVDLFEHHSIIIDDAELKRYSKNWHKPAVAKDLAKYDNPQDEEDTKVEVLFQPRGAQIEALYALEDSRAEGATRGLVQAATGIGKTYLAAFDSAKYKRVLFVAHREEILKQAAISFQNVRHSEDYGFFYGKQKTVDKSVIFASVSTLGREEYLSEEYFSPEYFDYIVIDEFHHAVNEQYQRIVQYFKPQFLLGLTATPERMDGKNIYEICDYNVPYEISLKEAIDKGMLVPFHYYGIYDETDYSGLHLVKGHYEEKALNETYIGNVARYELIYKYYMKYRSKRALGFCCSRQHAEDMAKEFSNRGIPSVAVYSNANGEFSEDREKAIEKLMNQEIKVIFSVDMFNEGVDIPALDMVMFLRPTESPIVFQQQLGRGLRTYRGKEYLNVLDFIGNYQKAGLAPLILSGTKAFDEKRACEYNELEYPDNCMVDFDMHLIDLFRELDKKSLSIKERIVREYYKVKELLENRVPTRMELFTYMEDSVYQYCMKHAKENPFRRYMEFLQDLQELSEEEQRLYHGIGREFIAVMETTDMQKVYKMPILYSFYNDGNIRMEVTEEEVLKSWKQFFDNGTNWKDFAENISYEVYKRMTDKQHLSKAKSMPIKYLKASGKGFFIEKEGYALALREDLKDIIELEAFKAQMKDILEYRTMEYYRRRYLQGSQI
;
A
#
# COMPACT_ATOMS: atom_id res chain seq x y z
N MET A 1 -17.01 -47.81 -25.02
CA MET A 1 -16.24 -47.47 -26.23
C MET A 1 -16.98 -46.45 -27.13
N ALA A 2 -18.22 -46.63 -27.47
CA ALA A 2 -18.93 -45.73 -28.41
C ALA A 2 -19.11 -44.27 -27.97
N GLN A 3 -19.13 -43.94 -26.68
CA GLN A 3 -19.22 -42.55 -26.18
C GLN A 3 -17.86 -41.85 -26.04
N LEU A 4 -16.75 -42.57 -25.97
CA LEU A 4 -15.38 -42.00 -26.02
C LEU A 4 -14.95 -41.71 -27.48
N ASP A 5 -15.49 -42.42 -28.45
CA ASP A 5 -15.16 -42.21 -29.87
C ASP A 5 -15.86 -40.95 -30.50
N SER A 6 -16.91 -40.42 -29.86
CA SER A 6 -17.58 -39.18 -30.33
C SER A 6 -16.76 -37.91 -30.07
N ALA A 7 -15.61 -38.02 -29.41
CA ALA A 7 -14.75 -36.92 -29.06
C ALA A 7 -13.68 -36.60 -30.11
N LYS A 8 -13.67 -37.27 -31.25
CA LYS A 8 -12.59 -37.16 -32.24
C LYS A 8 -12.48 -35.79 -32.92
N ASN A 9 -13.42 -34.85 -32.73
CA ASN A 9 -13.43 -33.55 -33.39
C ASN A 9 -13.97 -32.41 -32.46
N VAL A 10 -13.41 -32.27 -31.27
CA VAL A 10 -13.69 -31.06 -30.48
C VAL A 10 -12.80 -29.92 -30.94
N LYS A 11 -13.38 -28.85 -31.44
CA LYS A 11 -12.61 -27.62 -31.74
C LYS A 11 -12.36 -26.87 -30.44
N VAL A 12 -11.10 -26.68 -30.10
CA VAL A 12 -10.65 -25.81 -29.01
C VAL A 12 -9.91 -24.65 -29.66
N ASP A 13 -10.37 -23.43 -29.43
CA ASP A 13 -9.84 -22.21 -30.04
C ASP A 13 -9.75 -22.28 -31.59
N ASN A 14 -10.80 -22.83 -32.22
CA ASN A 14 -10.91 -23.11 -33.67
C ASN A 14 -9.92 -24.11 -34.26
N ILE A 15 -9.15 -24.82 -33.43
CA ILE A 15 -8.23 -25.89 -33.86
C ILE A 15 -8.88 -27.24 -33.60
N PRO A 16 -8.99 -28.14 -34.59
CA PRO A 16 -9.43 -29.52 -34.33
C PRO A 16 -8.34 -30.25 -33.55
N ILE A 17 -8.65 -30.68 -32.32
CA ILE A 17 -7.72 -31.38 -31.44
C ILE A 17 -8.20 -32.82 -31.26
N GLU A 18 -7.35 -33.75 -31.55
CA GLU A 18 -7.54 -35.15 -31.33
C GLU A 18 -7.10 -35.53 -29.91
N ALA A 19 -7.91 -36.32 -29.20
CA ALA A 19 -7.56 -36.79 -27.87
C ALA A 19 -6.39 -37.76 -27.94
N THR A 20 -5.35 -37.53 -27.13
CA THR A 20 -4.18 -38.39 -27.01
C THR A 20 -3.94 -38.83 -25.56
N ASP A 21 -3.41 -40.01 -25.35
CA ASP A 21 -3.09 -40.51 -24.02
C ASP A 21 -1.67 -40.10 -23.57
N VAL A 22 -0.82 -39.69 -24.49
CA VAL A 22 0.56 -39.28 -24.22
C VAL A 22 0.77 -37.85 -24.64
N MET A 23 1.21 -37.05 -23.70
CA MET A 23 1.54 -35.61 -23.89
C MET A 23 3.01 -35.42 -23.56
N THR A 24 3.81 -34.99 -24.52
CA THR A 24 5.27 -34.87 -24.41
C THR A 24 5.79 -33.43 -24.44
N GLY A 25 4.90 -32.48 -24.68
CA GLY A 25 5.28 -31.06 -24.76
C GLY A 25 6.23 -30.74 -25.93
N ASP A 26 6.18 -31.53 -26.99
CA ASP A 26 6.92 -31.26 -28.20
C ASP A 26 6.24 -30.21 -29.08
N LYS A 27 6.80 -29.85 -30.25
CA LYS A 27 6.32 -28.78 -31.13
C LYS A 27 4.87 -28.93 -31.61
N ASP A 28 4.22 -30.09 -31.44
CA ASP A 28 2.81 -30.29 -31.77
C ASP A 28 1.91 -29.82 -30.62
N ARG A 29 1.09 -28.76 -30.86
CA ARG A 29 0.15 -28.21 -29.88
C ARG A 29 -0.79 -29.27 -29.28
N ARG A 30 -1.12 -30.32 -30.03
CA ARG A 30 -1.96 -31.43 -29.54
C ARG A 30 -1.35 -32.21 -28.40
N ARG A 31 -0.03 -32.14 -28.23
CA ARG A 31 0.72 -32.83 -27.18
C ARG A 31 0.98 -31.96 -25.94
N PHE A 32 0.44 -30.78 -25.89
CA PHE A 32 0.45 -29.97 -24.65
C PHE A 32 -0.74 -30.32 -23.77
N LEU A 33 -0.50 -30.42 -22.48
CA LEU A 33 -1.52 -30.82 -21.50
C LEU A 33 -2.74 -29.88 -21.53
N TYR A 34 -2.55 -28.59 -21.70
CA TYR A 34 -3.64 -27.58 -21.71
C TYR A 34 -4.81 -27.97 -22.62
N TYR A 35 -4.53 -28.37 -23.86
CA TYR A 35 -5.56 -28.69 -24.82
C TYR A 35 -6.34 -29.96 -24.46
N GLN A 36 -5.65 -30.94 -23.87
CA GLN A 36 -6.28 -32.16 -23.41
C GLN A 36 -7.17 -31.93 -22.19
N LEU A 37 -6.71 -31.10 -21.23
CA LEU A 37 -7.52 -30.69 -20.07
C LEU A 37 -8.79 -29.97 -20.49
N LYS A 38 -8.74 -29.08 -21.50
CA LYS A 38 -9.96 -28.39 -22.01
C LYS A 38 -11.00 -29.39 -22.55
N ILE A 39 -10.56 -30.41 -23.26
CA ILE A 39 -11.47 -31.45 -23.77
C ILE A 39 -12.20 -32.16 -22.61
N SER A 40 -11.47 -32.51 -21.56
CA SER A 40 -12.00 -33.19 -20.39
C SER A 40 -12.91 -32.28 -19.57
N MET A 41 -12.48 -31.02 -19.36
CA MET A 41 -13.27 -30.00 -18.65
C MET A 41 -14.66 -29.77 -19.28
N LEU A 42 -14.75 -29.77 -20.61
CA LEU A 42 -16.04 -29.57 -21.31
C LEU A 42 -17.10 -30.63 -20.97
N LYS A 43 -16.67 -31.85 -20.59
CA LYS A 43 -17.56 -33.00 -20.33
C LYS A 43 -17.67 -33.36 -18.86
N ALA A 44 -16.77 -32.86 -18.01
CA ALA A 44 -16.68 -33.23 -16.62
C ALA A 44 -17.92 -32.86 -15.82
N LYS A 45 -18.26 -33.72 -14.86
CA LYS A 45 -19.28 -33.54 -13.79
C LYS A 45 -18.61 -33.18 -12.46
N GLN A 46 -17.36 -33.61 -12.27
CA GLN A 46 -16.49 -33.21 -11.16
C GLN A 46 -15.06 -33.14 -11.67
N ILE A 47 -14.31 -32.23 -11.11
CA ILE A 47 -12.88 -31.98 -11.40
C ILE A 47 -12.12 -31.98 -10.08
N ASP A 48 -11.10 -32.83 -9.99
CA ASP A 48 -10.21 -32.92 -8.85
C ASP A 48 -8.77 -32.71 -9.34
N ILE A 49 -8.08 -31.75 -8.73
CA ILE A 49 -6.73 -31.38 -9.12
C ILE A 49 -5.82 -31.48 -7.91
N ILE A 50 -4.66 -32.13 -8.09
CA ILE A 50 -3.61 -32.16 -7.10
C ILE A 50 -2.30 -31.76 -7.78
N VAL A 51 -1.71 -30.64 -7.34
CA VAL A 51 -0.47 -30.10 -7.92
C VAL A 51 0.46 -29.57 -6.84
N SER A 52 1.76 -29.67 -7.09
CA SER A 52 2.77 -29.25 -6.11
C SER A 52 2.76 -27.74 -5.86
N PHE A 53 2.44 -26.97 -6.91
CA PHE A 53 2.35 -25.50 -6.83
C PHE A 53 1.42 -24.91 -7.90
N LEU A 54 0.99 -23.68 -7.63
CA LEU A 54 0.18 -22.86 -8.52
C LEU A 54 0.91 -21.56 -8.87
N MET A 55 0.97 -21.24 -10.16
CA MET A 55 1.45 -19.95 -10.65
C MET A 55 0.29 -19.13 -11.24
N GLU A 56 0.34 -17.83 -11.09
CA GLU A 56 -0.68 -16.90 -11.59
C GLU A 56 -0.94 -17.10 -13.09
N SER A 57 0.13 -17.29 -13.87
CA SER A 57 0.06 -17.50 -15.31
C SER A 57 -0.77 -18.74 -15.70
N GLY A 58 -0.56 -19.87 -15.03
CA GLY A 58 -1.30 -21.10 -15.28
C GLY A 58 -2.76 -21.03 -14.84
N VAL A 59 -3.03 -20.39 -13.68
CA VAL A 59 -4.39 -20.16 -13.21
C VAL A 59 -5.15 -19.29 -14.20
N ARG A 60 -4.57 -18.21 -14.71
CA ARG A 60 -5.20 -17.35 -15.73
C ARG A 60 -5.64 -18.11 -16.97
N MET A 61 -4.81 -19.02 -17.42
CA MET A 61 -5.12 -19.84 -18.62
C MET A 61 -6.35 -20.71 -18.41
N LEU A 62 -6.50 -21.33 -17.24
CA LEU A 62 -7.59 -22.24 -16.93
C LEU A 62 -8.85 -21.54 -16.39
N LEU A 63 -8.77 -20.24 -16.08
CA LEU A 63 -9.80 -19.51 -15.37
C LEU A 63 -11.16 -19.50 -16.10
N LYS A 64 -11.12 -19.29 -17.42
CA LYS A 64 -12.34 -19.33 -18.24
C LYS A 64 -12.97 -20.71 -18.23
N ASP A 65 -12.17 -21.76 -18.40
CA ASP A 65 -12.63 -23.15 -18.45
C ASP A 65 -13.21 -23.57 -17.09
N PHE A 66 -12.61 -23.13 -15.98
CA PHE A 66 -13.15 -23.32 -14.64
C PHE A 66 -14.49 -22.60 -14.44
N LYS A 67 -14.60 -21.32 -14.88
CA LYS A 67 -15.89 -20.59 -14.82
C LYS A 67 -16.96 -21.30 -15.61
N ASP A 68 -16.66 -21.74 -16.81
CA ASP A 68 -17.59 -22.44 -17.67
C ASP A 68 -18.03 -23.79 -17.05
N ALA A 69 -17.11 -24.53 -16.42
CA ALA A 69 -17.42 -25.76 -15.69
C ALA A 69 -18.32 -25.48 -14.48
N LEU A 70 -17.97 -24.50 -13.64
CA LEU A 70 -18.78 -24.11 -12.47
C LEU A 70 -20.17 -23.63 -12.85
N ASN A 71 -20.33 -22.91 -13.98
CA ASN A 71 -21.65 -22.49 -14.48
C ASN A 71 -22.52 -23.64 -14.96
N ARG A 72 -21.93 -24.80 -15.30
CA ARG A 72 -22.63 -26.04 -15.57
C ARG A 72 -22.93 -26.87 -14.31
N GLY A 73 -22.56 -26.38 -13.13
CA GLY A 73 -22.75 -27.08 -11.86
C GLY A 73 -21.68 -28.12 -11.53
N VAL A 74 -20.51 -28.04 -12.20
CA VAL A 74 -19.39 -28.97 -11.96
C VAL A 74 -18.71 -28.62 -10.62
N ARG A 75 -18.53 -29.60 -9.74
CA ARG A 75 -17.77 -29.47 -8.51
C ARG A 75 -16.27 -29.45 -8.84
N ILE A 76 -15.55 -28.50 -8.29
CA ILE A 76 -14.08 -28.38 -8.48
C ILE A 76 -13.39 -28.39 -7.11
N ARG A 77 -12.44 -29.33 -6.93
CA ARG A 77 -11.55 -29.41 -5.76
C ARG A 77 -10.10 -29.26 -6.21
N ILE A 78 -9.34 -28.44 -5.51
CA ILE A 78 -7.92 -28.22 -5.81
C ILE A 78 -7.13 -28.40 -4.53
N LEU A 79 -6.21 -29.36 -4.53
CA LEU A 79 -5.20 -29.57 -3.50
C LEU A 79 -3.84 -29.11 -4.02
N THR A 80 -3.24 -28.14 -3.34
CA THR A 80 -1.90 -27.66 -3.68
C THR A 80 -0.98 -27.64 -2.48
N GLY A 81 0.29 -27.47 -2.69
CA GLY A 81 1.29 -27.32 -1.64
C GLY A 81 2.07 -26.03 -1.79
N ASN A 82 2.95 -25.80 -0.85
CA ASN A 82 3.95 -24.75 -0.94
C ASN A 82 5.34 -25.36 -1.18
N TYR A 83 5.44 -26.23 -2.19
CA TYR A 83 6.71 -26.87 -2.53
C TYR A 83 7.75 -25.82 -2.94
N LEU A 84 8.84 -25.74 -2.21
CA LEU A 84 9.93 -24.77 -2.38
C LEU A 84 9.46 -23.28 -2.39
N GLY A 85 8.32 -22.98 -1.82
CA GLY A 85 7.78 -21.62 -1.82
C GLY A 85 7.24 -21.11 -3.17
N ILE A 86 7.02 -22.00 -4.16
CA ILE A 86 6.71 -21.61 -5.55
C ILE A 86 5.25 -21.18 -5.73
N THR A 87 4.31 -21.72 -4.95
CA THR A 87 2.89 -21.30 -5.05
C THR A 87 2.76 -19.80 -4.83
N GLN A 88 2.27 -19.08 -5.85
CA GLN A 88 2.14 -17.63 -5.79
C GLN A 88 0.87 -17.20 -5.05
N PRO A 89 0.94 -16.29 -4.08
CA PRO A 89 -0.26 -15.74 -3.43
C PRO A 89 -1.26 -15.19 -4.43
N SER A 90 -0.81 -14.48 -5.46
CA SER A 90 -1.68 -13.93 -6.51
C SER A 90 -2.47 -15.00 -7.27
N ALA A 91 -1.93 -16.22 -7.43
CA ALA A 91 -2.66 -17.34 -8.01
C ALA A 91 -3.84 -17.78 -7.14
N LEU A 92 -3.62 -17.85 -5.82
CA LEU A 92 -4.67 -18.23 -4.85
C LEU A 92 -5.74 -17.14 -4.75
N TYR A 93 -5.34 -15.87 -4.65
CA TYR A 93 -6.25 -14.73 -4.66
C TYR A 93 -7.08 -14.67 -5.95
N LEU A 94 -6.47 -14.98 -7.09
CA LEU A 94 -7.16 -15.02 -8.37
C LEU A 94 -8.26 -16.09 -8.39
N ILE A 95 -7.99 -17.30 -7.89
CA ILE A 95 -8.99 -18.37 -7.75
C ILE A 95 -10.11 -17.89 -6.82
N LYS A 96 -9.78 -17.36 -5.64
CA LYS A 96 -10.80 -16.90 -4.68
C LYS A 96 -11.64 -15.76 -5.22
N LYS A 97 -11.02 -14.76 -5.84
CA LYS A 97 -11.71 -13.60 -6.40
C LYS A 97 -12.66 -13.99 -7.54
N GLU A 98 -12.19 -14.80 -8.48
CA GLU A 98 -12.90 -15.05 -9.72
C GLU A 98 -13.86 -16.23 -9.65
N LEU A 99 -13.59 -17.20 -8.78
CA LEU A 99 -14.38 -18.43 -8.64
C LEU A 99 -15.13 -18.52 -7.30
N GLY A 100 -14.70 -17.74 -6.30
CA GLY A 100 -15.31 -17.69 -4.96
C GLY A 100 -15.21 -19.03 -4.23
N ASN A 101 -16.14 -19.24 -3.31
CA ASN A 101 -16.26 -20.49 -2.54
C ASN A 101 -16.88 -21.67 -3.35
N ARG A 102 -17.08 -21.49 -4.66
CA ARG A 102 -17.52 -22.57 -5.55
C ARG A 102 -16.41 -23.58 -5.86
N VAL A 103 -15.15 -23.22 -5.56
CA VAL A 103 -13.97 -24.10 -5.64
C VAL A 103 -13.54 -24.43 -4.23
N ASP A 104 -13.42 -25.72 -3.89
CA ASP A 104 -12.81 -26.19 -2.64
C ASP A 104 -11.29 -26.23 -2.82
N LEU A 105 -10.63 -25.17 -2.34
CA LEU A 105 -9.19 -24.94 -2.49
C LEU A 105 -8.50 -25.19 -1.16
N ARG A 106 -7.53 -26.11 -1.14
CA ARG A 106 -6.83 -26.53 0.09
C ARG A 106 -5.32 -26.59 -0.07
N PHE A 107 -4.63 -26.36 1.05
CA PHE A 107 -3.20 -26.63 1.19
C PHE A 107 -2.93 -27.98 1.83
N TYR A 108 -2.00 -28.74 1.28
CA TYR A 108 -1.40 -29.90 1.96
C TYR A 108 -0.63 -29.43 3.23
N ASN A 109 -0.89 -30.04 4.39
CA ASN A 109 -0.46 -29.54 5.69
C ASN A 109 0.39 -30.53 6.52
N GLU A 110 1.06 -31.49 5.91
CA GLU A 110 2.00 -32.35 6.65
C GLU A 110 3.45 -31.87 6.48
N LYS A 111 4.07 -31.48 7.60
CA LYS A 111 5.47 -30.96 7.60
C LYS A 111 6.54 -32.04 7.38
N ALA A 112 6.22 -33.31 7.68
CA ALA A 112 7.20 -34.40 7.65
C ALA A 112 7.36 -35.07 6.27
N ARG A 113 6.51 -34.73 5.30
CA ARG A 113 6.52 -35.36 3.98
C ARG A 113 6.54 -34.31 2.89
N SER A 114 7.46 -34.50 1.91
CA SER A 114 7.47 -33.65 0.72
C SER A 114 6.21 -33.88 -0.13
N PHE A 115 5.63 -32.78 -0.65
CA PHE A 115 4.44 -32.82 -1.46
C PHE A 115 4.78 -32.40 -2.90
N HIS A 116 4.81 -33.39 -3.81
CA HIS A 116 5.21 -33.12 -5.20
C HIS A 116 4.35 -33.84 -6.26
N PRO A 117 3.04 -34.13 -6.02
CA PRO A 117 2.17 -34.73 -7.01
C PRO A 117 1.75 -33.73 -8.10
N LYS A 118 1.39 -34.23 -9.28
CA LYS A 118 0.75 -33.50 -10.35
C LYS A 118 -0.21 -34.42 -11.07
N SER A 119 -1.49 -34.23 -10.79
CA SER A 119 -2.55 -35.02 -11.38
C SER A 119 -3.84 -34.22 -11.54
N TYR A 120 -4.57 -34.54 -12.60
CA TYR A 120 -5.84 -33.91 -12.94
C TYR A 120 -6.85 -35.03 -13.18
N ILE A 121 -7.90 -35.10 -12.38
CA ILE A 121 -8.91 -36.15 -12.38
C ILE A 121 -10.25 -35.57 -12.83
N PHE A 122 -10.83 -36.17 -13.82
CA PHE A 122 -12.14 -35.79 -14.39
C PHE A 122 -13.13 -36.92 -14.25
N HIS A 123 -14.26 -36.61 -13.68
CA HIS A 123 -15.37 -37.59 -13.53
C HIS A 123 -16.48 -37.26 -14.52
N PHE A 124 -16.93 -38.28 -15.23
CA PHE A 124 -18.04 -38.24 -16.18
C PHE A 124 -19.21 -39.11 -15.68
N ASP A 125 -20.29 -39.20 -16.44
CA ASP A 125 -21.46 -40.00 -16.03
C ASP A 125 -21.14 -41.48 -15.83
N ASN A 126 -20.32 -42.10 -16.71
CA ASN A 126 -20.06 -43.55 -16.69
C ASN A 126 -18.58 -43.90 -16.67
N ALA A 127 -17.67 -42.92 -16.52
CA ALA A 127 -16.23 -43.15 -16.55
C ALA A 127 -15.55 -42.01 -15.83
N SER A 128 -14.29 -42.23 -15.50
CA SER A 128 -13.38 -41.18 -15.02
C SER A 128 -12.05 -41.31 -15.73
N GLU A 129 -11.35 -40.22 -15.87
CA GLU A 129 -10.00 -40.20 -16.41
C GLU A 129 -9.05 -39.40 -15.52
N ILE A 130 -7.81 -39.77 -15.57
CA ILE A 130 -6.74 -39.15 -14.81
C ILE A 130 -5.56 -38.85 -15.73
N TYR A 131 -5.06 -37.62 -15.61
CA TYR A 131 -3.79 -37.19 -16.19
C TYR A 131 -2.76 -37.14 -15.08
N ILE A 132 -1.63 -37.80 -15.30
CA ILE A 132 -0.53 -37.86 -14.33
C ILE A 132 0.77 -37.55 -15.05
N GLY A 133 1.65 -36.77 -14.42
CA GLY A 133 2.92 -36.43 -15.03
C GLY A 133 3.72 -35.39 -14.30
N SER A 134 4.44 -34.56 -15.06
CA SER A 134 5.33 -33.54 -14.53
C SER A 134 4.72 -32.13 -14.44
N SER A 135 3.56 -31.89 -15.07
CA SER A 135 2.98 -30.56 -15.25
C SER A 135 2.26 -30.01 -14.01
N ASN A 136 2.77 -28.95 -13.44
CA ASN A 136 2.05 -28.10 -12.50
C ASN A 136 1.14 -27.08 -13.22
N ILE A 137 0.36 -26.28 -12.47
CA ILE A 137 -0.42 -25.19 -13.04
C ILE A 137 0.48 -23.96 -13.21
N SER A 138 1.23 -23.95 -14.31
CA SER A 138 2.01 -22.82 -14.81
C SER A 138 1.84 -22.71 -16.34
N LYS A 139 2.02 -21.52 -16.92
CA LYS A 139 1.86 -21.33 -18.39
C LYS A 139 2.83 -22.24 -19.14
N SER A 140 4.09 -22.25 -18.75
CA SER A 140 5.12 -23.05 -19.39
C SER A 140 4.81 -24.55 -19.33
N ALA A 141 4.42 -25.07 -18.16
CA ALA A 141 4.10 -26.50 -17.99
C ALA A 141 2.85 -26.92 -18.79
N LEU A 142 1.92 -26.01 -18.99
CA LEU A 142 0.66 -26.29 -19.71
C LEU A 142 0.79 -26.16 -21.24
N THR A 143 1.69 -25.28 -21.77
CA THR A 143 1.66 -24.89 -23.20
C THR A 143 2.97 -24.82 -23.95
N SER A 144 4.12 -24.72 -23.29
CA SER A 144 5.41 -24.47 -23.99
C SER A 144 6.59 -25.29 -23.46
N GLY A 145 6.47 -25.82 -22.25
CA GLY A 145 7.51 -26.66 -21.63
C GLY A 145 7.51 -28.08 -22.17
N ILE A 146 8.68 -28.73 -22.09
CA ILE A 146 8.77 -30.16 -22.33
C ILE A 146 8.33 -30.86 -21.05
N GLU A 147 7.10 -31.31 -21.06
CA GLU A 147 6.44 -31.97 -19.92
C GLU A 147 5.83 -33.29 -20.37
N TRP A 148 6.06 -34.33 -19.58
CA TRP A 148 5.54 -35.65 -19.88
C TRP A 148 4.31 -35.93 -18.99
N ASN A 149 3.19 -36.20 -19.65
CA ASN A 149 1.96 -36.57 -18.97
C ASN A 149 1.35 -37.77 -19.70
N TYR A 150 0.69 -38.61 -18.91
CA TYR A 150 -0.02 -39.79 -19.39
C TYR A 150 -1.46 -39.77 -18.91
N ARG A 151 -2.38 -40.10 -19.80
CA ARG A 151 -3.82 -40.21 -19.50
C ARG A 151 -4.23 -41.66 -19.51
N PHE A 152 -4.99 -42.11 -18.53
CA PHE A 152 -5.72 -43.36 -18.53
C PHE A 152 -7.09 -43.19 -17.89
N SER A 153 -7.99 -44.16 -18.09
CA SER A 153 -9.34 -44.06 -17.59
C SER A 153 -9.70 -45.21 -16.64
N SER A 154 -10.73 -45.02 -15.85
CA SER A 154 -11.30 -46.08 -14.99
C SER A 154 -11.80 -47.28 -15.78
N LEU A 155 -12.07 -47.12 -17.08
CA LEU A 155 -12.50 -48.22 -17.96
C LEU A 155 -11.34 -49.06 -18.48
N THR A 156 -10.15 -48.45 -18.62
CA THR A 156 -8.97 -49.14 -19.14
C THR A 156 -8.06 -49.69 -18.05
N ASP A 157 -8.01 -49.03 -16.89
CA ASP A 157 -7.19 -49.42 -15.74
C ASP A 157 -7.89 -49.02 -14.43
N GLU A 158 -8.92 -49.74 -14.07
CA GLU A 158 -9.74 -49.46 -12.87
C GLU A 158 -8.91 -49.54 -11.59
N LYS A 159 -8.02 -50.52 -11.50
CA LYS A 159 -7.23 -50.74 -10.28
C LYS A 159 -6.29 -49.56 -9.95
N ASN A 160 -5.53 -49.07 -10.92
CA ASN A 160 -4.64 -47.95 -10.71
C ASN A 160 -5.43 -46.62 -10.57
N TYR A 161 -6.49 -46.43 -11.34
CA TYR A 161 -7.38 -45.29 -11.16
C TYR A 161 -7.91 -45.20 -9.72
N ARG A 162 -8.42 -46.32 -9.17
CA ARG A 162 -8.94 -46.36 -7.80
C ARG A 162 -7.88 -45.98 -6.78
N LEU A 163 -6.69 -46.53 -6.90
CA LEU A 163 -5.57 -46.22 -5.99
C LEU A 163 -5.22 -44.74 -5.98
N PHE A 164 -5.11 -44.08 -7.14
CA PHE A 164 -4.79 -42.67 -7.22
C PHE A 164 -5.95 -41.80 -6.68
N TYR A 165 -7.19 -42.18 -6.99
CA TYR A 165 -8.35 -41.39 -6.53
C TYR A 165 -8.56 -41.51 -5.02
N GLU A 166 -8.46 -42.70 -4.45
CA GLU A 166 -8.55 -42.92 -3.00
C GLU A 166 -7.44 -42.16 -2.27
N THR A 167 -6.20 -42.17 -2.82
CA THR A 167 -5.09 -41.39 -2.28
C THR A 167 -5.37 -39.88 -2.36
N PHE A 168 -5.94 -39.41 -3.47
CA PHE A 168 -6.33 -37.99 -3.57
C PHE A 168 -7.38 -37.64 -2.50
N VAL A 169 -8.41 -38.46 -2.33
CA VAL A 169 -9.46 -38.22 -1.34
C VAL A 169 -8.88 -38.21 0.06
N ASP A 170 -8.02 -39.17 0.42
CA ASP A 170 -7.36 -39.21 1.72
C ASP A 170 -6.54 -37.96 1.99
N LEU A 171 -5.67 -37.56 1.07
CA LEU A 171 -4.85 -36.34 1.18
C LEU A 171 -5.73 -35.08 1.28
N PHE A 172 -6.80 -35.01 0.51
CA PHE A 172 -7.71 -33.87 0.48
C PHE A 172 -8.52 -33.74 1.77
N GLU A 173 -9.07 -34.83 2.30
CA GLU A 173 -9.97 -34.78 3.46
C GLU A 173 -9.22 -34.80 4.79
N HIS A 174 -8.08 -35.51 4.88
CA HIS A 174 -7.41 -35.78 6.15
C HIS A 174 -6.06 -35.10 6.32
N HIS A 175 -5.40 -34.68 5.22
CA HIS A 175 -4.03 -34.13 5.24
C HIS A 175 -3.94 -32.73 4.65
N SER A 176 -5.05 -32.00 4.62
CA SER A 176 -5.09 -30.65 4.08
C SER A 176 -5.84 -29.67 4.98
N ILE A 177 -5.61 -28.40 4.75
CA ILE A 177 -6.33 -27.29 5.37
C ILE A 177 -7.04 -26.47 4.29
N ILE A 178 -8.23 -25.97 4.61
CA ILE A 178 -8.97 -25.06 3.74
C ILE A 178 -8.23 -23.74 3.67
N ILE A 179 -8.03 -23.22 2.46
CA ILE A 179 -7.50 -21.87 2.26
C ILE A 179 -8.66 -20.89 2.39
N ASP A 180 -8.94 -20.46 3.60
CA ASP A 180 -9.83 -19.33 3.89
C ASP A 180 -9.11 -17.99 3.76
N ASP A 181 -9.80 -16.88 4.00
CA ASP A 181 -9.25 -15.55 3.85
C ASP A 181 -8.14 -15.26 4.86
N ALA A 182 -8.24 -15.79 6.07
CA ALA A 182 -7.22 -15.65 7.11
C ALA A 182 -5.95 -16.41 6.74
N GLU A 183 -6.07 -17.66 6.28
CA GLU A 183 -4.94 -18.47 5.82
C GLU A 183 -4.29 -17.86 4.58
N LEU A 184 -5.09 -17.38 3.62
CA LEU A 184 -4.60 -16.73 2.42
C LEU A 184 -3.80 -15.46 2.75
N LYS A 185 -4.31 -14.62 3.64
CA LYS A 185 -3.62 -13.41 4.12
C LYS A 185 -2.33 -13.76 4.86
N ARG A 186 -2.36 -14.76 5.75
CA ARG A 186 -1.18 -15.27 6.46
C ARG A 186 -0.13 -15.79 5.49
N TYR A 187 -0.55 -16.57 4.50
CA TYR A 187 0.35 -17.12 3.49
C TYR A 187 0.99 -16.01 2.66
N SER A 188 0.21 -15.06 2.15
CA SER A 188 0.73 -13.94 1.35
C SER A 188 1.74 -13.10 2.11
N LYS A 189 1.48 -12.81 3.40
CA LYS A 189 2.38 -12.01 4.24
C LYS A 189 3.75 -12.66 4.42
N ASN A 190 3.78 -13.98 4.58
CA ASN A 190 5.00 -14.74 4.85
C ASN A 190 5.68 -15.27 3.58
N TRP A 191 5.11 -15.02 2.41
CA TRP A 191 5.65 -15.55 1.16
C TRP A 191 6.76 -14.66 0.61
N HIS A 192 7.89 -15.27 0.28
CA HIS A 192 9.02 -14.68 -0.42
C HIS A 192 9.22 -15.40 -1.74
N LYS A 193 9.62 -14.67 -2.78
CA LYS A 193 9.89 -15.30 -4.08
C LYS A 193 11.14 -16.17 -4.01
N PRO A 194 11.04 -17.51 -4.15
CA PRO A 194 12.19 -18.37 -4.04
C PRO A 194 13.18 -18.16 -5.19
N ALA A 195 14.47 -18.36 -4.93
CA ALA A 195 15.52 -18.22 -5.95
C ALA A 195 15.29 -19.11 -7.18
N VAL A 196 14.78 -20.32 -6.98
CA VAL A 196 14.40 -21.28 -8.06
C VAL A 196 13.29 -20.74 -8.95
N ALA A 197 12.41 -19.88 -8.43
CA ALA A 197 11.34 -19.29 -9.23
C ALA A 197 11.84 -18.24 -10.24
N LYS A 198 13.09 -17.78 -10.14
CA LYS A 198 13.69 -16.88 -11.15
C LYS A 198 13.82 -17.57 -12.51
N ASP A 199 14.20 -18.83 -12.54
CA ASP A 199 14.34 -19.58 -13.79
C ASP A 199 12.97 -19.98 -14.35
N LEU A 200 12.04 -20.37 -13.49
CA LEU A 200 10.65 -20.65 -13.90
C LEU A 200 9.97 -19.39 -14.47
N ALA A 201 10.20 -18.23 -13.87
CA ALA A 201 9.62 -16.97 -14.33
C ALA A 201 10.13 -16.51 -15.70
N LYS A 202 11.34 -16.90 -16.12
CA LYS A 202 11.86 -16.63 -17.48
C LYS A 202 10.99 -17.29 -18.56
N TYR A 203 10.43 -18.45 -18.26
CA TYR A 203 9.58 -19.22 -19.19
C TYR A 203 8.09 -18.91 -19.04
N ASP A 204 7.71 -18.24 -17.97
CA ASP A 204 6.30 -17.99 -17.61
C ASP A 204 5.88 -16.51 -17.77
N ASN A 205 6.77 -15.66 -18.34
CA ASN A 205 6.52 -14.23 -18.42
C ASN A 205 5.40 -13.94 -19.45
N PRO A 206 4.32 -13.21 -19.07
CA PRO A 206 3.23 -12.87 -19.98
C PRO A 206 3.64 -11.93 -21.14
N GLN A 207 4.86 -11.37 -21.13
CA GLN A 207 5.35 -10.41 -22.13
C GLN A 207 5.96 -11.07 -23.38
N ASP A 208 6.01 -12.38 -23.48
CA ASP A 208 6.54 -13.10 -24.66
C ASP A 208 5.48 -13.34 -25.76
N GLU A 209 4.38 -12.58 -25.79
CA GLU A 209 3.38 -12.63 -26.85
C GLU A 209 3.69 -11.60 -27.97
N GLU A 210 4.84 -11.75 -28.66
CA GLU A 210 5.16 -10.91 -29.83
C GLU A 210 4.58 -11.42 -31.17
N ASP A 211 3.75 -12.46 -31.19
CA ASP A 211 3.33 -13.08 -32.48
C ASP A 211 1.82 -13.17 -32.72
N THR A 212 0.99 -12.47 -31.98
CA THR A 212 -0.41 -12.29 -32.38
C THR A 212 -0.88 -10.89 -32.05
N LYS A 213 -1.40 -10.15 -33.05
CA LYS A 213 -2.21 -8.94 -32.89
C LYS A 213 -3.52 -9.30 -32.14
N VAL A 214 -3.41 -9.66 -30.87
CA VAL A 214 -4.53 -9.77 -29.95
C VAL A 214 -4.52 -8.47 -29.15
N GLU A 215 -5.63 -7.78 -29.06
CA GLU A 215 -5.81 -6.63 -28.17
C GLU A 215 -5.20 -6.99 -26.82
N VAL A 216 -4.18 -6.23 -26.39
CA VAL A 216 -3.53 -6.44 -25.11
C VAL A 216 -4.53 -6.06 -24.04
N LEU A 217 -5.30 -7.03 -23.56
CA LEU A 217 -6.21 -6.83 -22.45
C LEU A 217 -5.38 -6.56 -21.19
N PHE A 218 -5.39 -5.31 -20.73
CA PHE A 218 -4.79 -4.96 -19.46
C PHE A 218 -5.51 -5.69 -18.33
N GLN A 219 -4.78 -6.49 -17.56
CA GLN A 219 -5.30 -7.28 -16.46
C GLN A 219 -4.52 -7.00 -15.17
N PRO A 220 -5.17 -7.00 -13.98
CA PRO A 220 -4.49 -6.82 -12.70
C PRO A 220 -3.48 -7.94 -12.47
N ARG A 221 -2.32 -7.66 -11.86
CA ARG A 221 -1.22 -8.59 -11.65
C ARG A 221 -0.68 -8.50 -10.23
N GLY A 222 -0.17 -9.62 -9.70
CA GLY A 222 0.52 -9.66 -8.41
C GLY A 222 -0.23 -8.93 -7.30
N ALA A 223 0.40 -7.92 -6.69
CA ALA A 223 -0.18 -7.10 -5.63
C ALA A 223 -1.53 -6.44 -6.00
N GLN A 224 -1.75 -6.14 -7.28
CA GLN A 224 -3.04 -5.55 -7.70
C GLN A 224 -4.20 -6.54 -7.50
N ILE A 225 -3.99 -7.85 -7.71
CA ILE A 225 -5.01 -8.88 -7.48
C ILE A 225 -5.33 -8.96 -5.99
N GLU A 226 -4.28 -8.99 -5.16
CA GLU A 226 -4.41 -9.04 -3.70
C GLU A 226 -5.16 -7.80 -3.18
N ALA A 227 -4.78 -6.61 -3.65
CA ALA A 227 -5.40 -5.35 -3.26
C ALA A 227 -6.86 -5.23 -3.70
N LEU A 228 -7.18 -5.67 -4.94
CA LEU A 228 -8.56 -5.68 -5.45
C LEU A 228 -9.45 -6.62 -4.64
N TYR A 229 -8.94 -7.78 -4.26
CA TYR A 229 -9.64 -8.71 -3.39
C TYR A 229 -9.93 -8.08 -2.03
N ALA A 230 -8.91 -7.51 -1.39
CA ALA A 230 -9.03 -6.86 -0.09
C ALA A 230 -9.99 -5.65 -0.11
N LEU A 231 -10.01 -4.87 -1.19
CA LEU A 231 -10.95 -3.76 -1.37
C LEU A 231 -12.39 -4.26 -1.54
N GLU A 232 -12.59 -5.37 -2.23
CA GLU A 232 -13.91 -5.98 -2.42
C GLU A 232 -14.44 -6.54 -1.10
N ASP A 233 -13.61 -7.24 -0.35
CA ASP A 233 -13.91 -7.77 0.98
C ASP A 233 -14.26 -6.66 1.96
N SER A 234 -13.45 -5.58 1.99
CA SER A 234 -13.70 -4.41 2.83
C SER A 234 -15.05 -3.74 2.52
N ARG A 235 -15.45 -3.63 1.25
CA ARG A 235 -16.78 -3.11 0.87
C ARG A 235 -17.91 -4.05 1.27
N ALA A 236 -17.71 -5.36 1.17
CA ALA A 236 -18.68 -6.33 1.65
C ALA A 236 -18.92 -6.24 3.15
N GLU A 237 -17.90 -5.81 3.90
CA GLU A 237 -17.99 -5.51 5.34
C GLU A 237 -18.59 -4.12 5.66
N GLY A 238 -19.03 -3.36 4.64
CA GLY A 238 -19.73 -2.09 4.78
C GLY A 238 -18.81 -0.86 4.78
N ALA A 239 -17.53 -0.98 4.45
CA ALA A 239 -16.66 0.18 4.33
C ALA A 239 -17.03 1.04 3.11
N THR A 240 -17.10 2.36 3.32
CA THR A 240 -17.35 3.37 2.29
C THR A 240 -16.08 4.10 1.87
N ARG A 241 -14.99 3.88 2.60
CA ARG A 241 -13.68 4.47 2.33
C ARG A 241 -12.58 3.44 2.56
N GLY A 242 -11.46 3.58 1.87
CA GLY A 242 -10.32 2.70 2.07
C GLY A 242 -9.02 3.34 1.61
N LEU A 243 -7.93 3.04 2.33
CA LEU A 243 -6.58 3.46 1.99
C LEU A 243 -5.77 2.27 1.51
N VAL A 244 -5.23 2.34 0.30
CA VAL A 244 -4.24 1.38 -0.19
C VAL A 244 -2.86 1.99 -0.09
N GLN A 245 -2.02 1.34 0.70
CA GLN A 245 -0.61 1.68 0.87
C GLN A 245 0.22 0.73 0.01
N ALA A 246 0.83 1.23 -1.04
CA ALA A 246 1.63 0.38 -1.90
C ALA A 246 2.86 1.11 -2.42
N ALA A 247 4.02 0.46 -2.33
CA ALA A 247 5.30 0.99 -2.78
C ALA A 247 5.23 1.59 -4.19
N THR A 248 6.05 2.59 -4.47
CA THR A 248 6.16 3.17 -5.81
C THR A 248 6.58 2.09 -6.81
N GLY A 249 5.93 2.05 -7.97
CA GLY A 249 6.24 1.06 -9.02
C GLY A 249 5.27 -0.14 -9.09
N ILE A 250 4.42 -0.37 -8.09
CA ILE A 250 3.42 -1.47 -8.06
C ILE A 250 2.26 -1.25 -9.07
N GLY A 251 2.07 -0.02 -9.55
CA GLY A 251 0.98 0.31 -10.48
C GLY A 251 -0.33 0.69 -9.77
N LYS A 252 -0.26 1.55 -8.75
CA LYS A 252 -1.43 2.07 -8.00
C LYS A 252 -2.51 2.67 -8.88
N THR A 253 -2.12 3.42 -9.91
CA THR A 253 -3.07 4.05 -10.85
C THR A 253 -3.89 3.02 -11.63
N TYR A 254 -3.23 1.94 -12.11
CA TYR A 254 -3.92 0.81 -12.72
C TYR A 254 -4.83 0.08 -11.74
N LEU A 255 -4.41 -0.08 -10.48
CA LEU A 255 -5.26 -0.64 -9.43
C LEU A 255 -6.56 0.17 -9.29
N ALA A 256 -6.46 1.50 -9.22
CA ALA A 256 -7.64 2.37 -9.16
C ALA A 256 -8.52 2.24 -10.41
N ALA A 257 -7.90 2.16 -11.61
CA ALA A 257 -8.64 1.97 -12.84
C ALA A 257 -9.43 0.64 -12.84
N PHE A 258 -8.81 -0.47 -12.40
CA PHE A 258 -9.47 -1.77 -12.28
C PHE A 258 -10.60 -1.76 -11.22
N ASP A 259 -10.34 -1.21 -10.04
CA ASP A 259 -11.32 -1.20 -8.96
C ASP A 259 -12.53 -0.32 -9.30
N SER A 260 -12.29 0.81 -9.97
CA SER A 260 -13.33 1.73 -10.40
C SER A 260 -14.14 1.25 -11.61
N ALA A 261 -13.72 0.20 -12.31
CA ALA A 261 -14.32 -0.21 -13.60
C ALA A 261 -15.81 -0.53 -13.51
N LYS A 262 -16.30 -0.97 -12.36
CA LYS A 262 -17.71 -1.28 -12.10
C LYS A 262 -18.60 -0.06 -11.82
N TYR A 263 -18.00 1.12 -11.57
CA TYR A 263 -18.72 2.34 -11.24
C TYR A 263 -18.93 3.21 -12.49
N LYS A 264 -20.07 3.87 -12.56
CA LYS A 264 -20.47 4.65 -13.73
C LYS A 264 -19.77 6.00 -13.77
N ARG A 265 -19.75 6.73 -12.65
CA ARG A 265 -19.18 8.07 -12.53
C ARG A 265 -18.00 8.07 -11.57
N VAL A 266 -16.83 8.40 -12.07
CA VAL A 266 -15.56 8.32 -11.34
C VAL A 266 -14.85 9.66 -11.34
N LEU A 267 -14.39 10.08 -10.16
CA LEU A 267 -13.50 11.23 -10.00
C LEU A 267 -12.11 10.75 -9.59
N PHE A 268 -11.08 11.18 -10.32
CA PHE A 268 -9.69 10.98 -9.96
C PHE A 268 -9.05 12.32 -9.61
N VAL A 269 -8.53 12.46 -8.39
CA VAL A 269 -7.95 13.71 -7.88
C VAL A 269 -6.46 13.54 -7.65
N ALA A 270 -5.66 14.47 -8.19
CA ALA A 270 -4.22 14.57 -7.92
C ALA A 270 -3.78 16.03 -7.91
N HIS A 271 -2.56 16.29 -7.42
CA HIS A 271 -2.06 17.66 -7.31
C HIS A 271 -1.32 18.16 -8.56
N ARG A 272 -0.90 17.27 -9.48
CA ARG A 272 -0.17 17.60 -10.73
C ARG A 272 -0.94 17.19 -11.97
N GLU A 273 -0.90 18.03 -12.99
CA GLU A 273 -1.56 17.77 -14.29
C GLU A 273 -0.97 16.54 -15.01
N GLU A 274 0.33 16.30 -14.87
CA GLU A 274 1.01 15.16 -15.48
C GLU A 274 0.49 13.83 -14.93
N ILE A 275 0.23 13.77 -13.62
CA ILE A 275 -0.35 12.59 -12.98
C ILE A 275 -1.76 12.33 -13.53
N LEU A 276 -2.55 13.40 -13.70
CA LEU A 276 -3.91 13.30 -14.25
C LEU A 276 -3.91 12.77 -15.70
N LYS A 277 -2.99 13.25 -16.54
CA LYS A 277 -2.85 12.77 -17.92
C LYS A 277 -2.44 11.29 -17.97
N GLN A 278 -1.50 10.87 -17.14
CA GLN A 278 -1.10 9.46 -17.05
C GLN A 278 -2.20 8.57 -16.50
N ALA A 279 -2.93 9.06 -15.49
CA ALA A 279 -4.07 8.35 -14.96
C ALA A 279 -5.14 8.14 -16.04
N ALA A 280 -5.40 9.16 -16.88
CA ALA A 280 -6.36 9.05 -17.97
C ALA A 280 -5.97 7.92 -18.95
N ILE A 281 -4.70 7.81 -19.32
CA ILE A 281 -4.19 6.71 -20.17
C ILE A 281 -4.42 5.35 -19.48
N SER A 282 -4.11 5.23 -18.18
CA SER A 282 -4.30 3.99 -17.44
C SER A 282 -5.78 3.58 -17.37
N PHE A 283 -6.67 4.54 -17.17
CA PHE A 283 -8.12 4.32 -17.14
C PHE A 283 -8.66 3.97 -18.54
N GLN A 284 -8.19 4.62 -19.58
CA GLN A 284 -8.54 4.31 -20.97
C GLN A 284 -8.15 2.86 -21.32
N ASN A 285 -6.94 2.44 -20.96
CA ASN A 285 -6.46 1.08 -21.19
C ASN A 285 -7.30 0.01 -20.47
N VAL A 286 -7.84 0.31 -19.29
CA VAL A 286 -8.66 -0.63 -18.50
C VAL A 286 -10.13 -0.59 -18.89
N ARG A 287 -10.68 0.60 -19.09
CA ARG A 287 -12.12 0.79 -19.37
C ARG A 287 -12.48 0.70 -20.85
N HIS A 288 -11.47 0.72 -21.73
CA HIS A 288 -11.64 0.74 -23.20
C HIS A 288 -12.63 1.82 -23.66
N SER A 289 -12.58 3.01 -23.03
CA SER A 289 -13.49 4.12 -23.25
C SER A 289 -12.72 5.43 -23.29
N GLU A 290 -13.13 6.30 -24.22
CA GLU A 290 -12.66 7.68 -24.34
C GLU A 290 -13.61 8.69 -23.66
N ASP A 291 -14.58 8.20 -22.89
CA ASP A 291 -15.52 9.04 -22.14
C ASP A 291 -14.91 9.55 -20.82
N TYR A 292 -13.88 10.36 -20.98
CA TYR A 292 -13.20 11.03 -19.87
C TYR A 292 -12.95 12.52 -20.17
N GLY A 293 -12.79 13.30 -19.11
CA GLY A 293 -12.51 14.72 -19.20
C GLY A 293 -11.60 15.23 -18.08
N PHE A 294 -11.09 16.44 -18.26
CA PHE A 294 -10.18 17.08 -17.33
C PHE A 294 -10.82 18.29 -16.66
N PHE A 295 -10.51 18.45 -15.36
CA PHE A 295 -10.95 19.56 -14.54
C PHE A 295 -9.75 20.25 -13.86
N TYR A 296 -8.93 20.94 -14.65
CA TYR A 296 -7.80 21.73 -14.16
C TYR A 296 -7.52 22.94 -15.06
N GLY A 297 -6.78 23.92 -14.54
CA GLY A 297 -6.41 25.11 -15.30
C GLY A 297 -7.61 25.76 -15.99
N LYS A 298 -7.60 25.85 -17.32
CA LYS A 298 -8.70 26.37 -18.13
C LYS A 298 -9.73 25.31 -18.54
N GLN A 299 -9.39 24.03 -18.40
CA GLN A 299 -10.28 22.91 -18.75
C GLN A 299 -11.25 22.65 -17.60
N LYS A 300 -12.55 22.65 -17.88
CA LYS A 300 -13.64 22.46 -16.90
C LYS A 300 -14.71 21.50 -17.45
N THR A 301 -14.28 20.27 -17.77
CA THR A 301 -15.19 19.26 -18.28
C THR A 301 -16.06 18.71 -17.15
N VAL A 302 -17.37 18.65 -17.33
CA VAL A 302 -18.34 18.19 -16.30
C VAL A 302 -19.25 17.05 -16.79
N ASP A 303 -19.30 16.76 -18.09
CA ASP A 303 -20.26 15.88 -18.74
C ASP A 303 -19.73 14.48 -19.06
N LYS A 304 -18.56 14.10 -18.51
CA LYS A 304 -17.90 12.83 -18.76
C LYS A 304 -18.06 11.85 -17.61
N SER A 305 -18.00 10.56 -17.93
CA SER A 305 -18.13 9.49 -16.91
C SER A 305 -16.89 9.41 -16.00
N VAL A 306 -15.72 9.75 -16.49
CA VAL A 306 -14.49 9.83 -15.68
C VAL A 306 -13.92 11.24 -15.74
N ILE A 307 -13.80 11.89 -14.61
CA ILE A 307 -13.21 13.24 -14.49
C ILE A 307 -11.87 13.15 -13.76
N PHE A 308 -10.84 13.72 -14.40
CA PHE A 308 -9.50 13.89 -13.81
C PHE A 308 -9.32 15.33 -13.35
N ALA A 309 -9.32 15.56 -12.04
CA ALA A 309 -9.33 16.89 -11.47
C ALA A 309 -8.06 17.20 -10.68
N SER A 310 -7.51 18.42 -10.86
CA SER A 310 -6.49 18.90 -9.95
C SER A 310 -7.10 19.41 -8.66
N VAL A 311 -6.47 19.07 -7.53
CA VAL A 311 -6.93 19.54 -6.22
C VAL A 311 -6.91 21.08 -6.12
N SER A 312 -5.91 21.73 -6.71
CA SER A 312 -5.77 23.19 -6.72
C SER A 312 -6.89 23.91 -7.49
N THR A 313 -7.59 23.20 -8.37
CA THR A 313 -8.75 23.72 -9.09
C THR A 313 -10.05 23.28 -8.40
N LEU A 314 -10.29 21.97 -8.30
CA LEU A 314 -11.57 21.46 -7.78
C LEU A 314 -11.78 21.78 -6.29
N GLY A 315 -10.71 21.87 -5.49
CA GLY A 315 -10.79 22.21 -4.06
C GLY A 315 -11.11 23.68 -3.74
N ARG A 316 -11.41 24.53 -4.74
CA ARG A 316 -11.90 25.88 -4.54
C ARG A 316 -13.42 25.85 -4.30
N GLU A 317 -13.91 26.67 -3.38
CA GLU A 317 -15.32 26.72 -3.01
C GLU A 317 -16.25 26.96 -4.20
N GLU A 318 -15.83 27.78 -5.17
CA GLU A 318 -16.62 28.10 -6.36
C GLU A 318 -16.98 26.88 -7.22
N TYR A 319 -16.13 25.81 -7.20
CA TYR A 319 -16.35 24.60 -7.97
C TYR A 319 -17.01 23.46 -7.19
N LEU A 320 -17.09 23.57 -5.88
CA LEU A 320 -17.79 22.63 -5.01
C LEU A 320 -19.24 23.11 -4.84
N SER A 321 -20.00 23.07 -5.92
CA SER A 321 -21.38 23.56 -5.99
C SER A 321 -22.21 22.69 -6.95
N GLU A 322 -23.53 22.71 -6.80
CA GLU A 322 -24.45 21.98 -7.67
C GLU A 322 -24.43 22.46 -9.13
N GLU A 323 -23.89 23.65 -9.41
CA GLU A 323 -23.70 24.16 -10.76
C GLU A 323 -22.71 23.30 -11.57
N TYR A 324 -21.69 22.76 -10.89
CA TYR A 324 -20.68 21.89 -11.52
C TYR A 324 -20.97 20.42 -11.24
N PHE A 325 -21.07 20.03 -9.99
CA PHE A 325 -21.31 18.67 -9.54
C PHE A 325 -22.13 18.63 -8.26
N SER A 326 -23.22 17.87 -8.24
CA SER A 326 -23.92 17.61 -6.97
C SER A 326 -23.07 16.76 -6.02
N PRO A 327 -23.32 16.80 -4.71
CA PRO A 327 -22.59 15.99 -3.73
C PRO A 327 -22.55 14.49 -4.05
N GLU A 328 -23.62 13.94 -4.62
CA GLU A 328 -23.77 12.53 -5.00
C GLU A 328 -23.42 12.26 -6.48
N TYR A 329 -22.80 13.22 -7.18
CA TYR A 329 -22.54 13.08 -8.62
C TYR A 329 -21.60 11.92 -8.94
N PHE A 330 -20.55 11.70 -8.14
CA PHE A 330 -19.58 10.63 -8.36
C PHE A 330 -19.90 9.40 -7.51
N ASP A 331 -19.98 8.24 -8.16
CA ASP A 331 -20.12 6.95 -7.47
C ASP A 331 -18.82 6.54 -6.76
N TYR A 332 -17.68 6.90 -7.35
CA TYR A 332 -16.36 6.47 -6.90
C TYR A 332 -15.35 7.62 -7.00
N ILE A 333 -14.61 7.84 -5.94
CA ILE A 333 -13.57 8.89 -5.89
C ILE A 333 -12.23 8.24 -5.58
N VAL A 334 -11.21 8.58 -6.37
CA VAL A 334 -9.81 8.22 -6.14
C VAL A 334 -9.05 9.48 -5.76
N ILE A 335 -8.30 9.42 -4.70
CA ILE A 335 -7.34 10.47 -4.32
C ILE A 335 -5.96 9.85 -4.36
N ASP A 336 -5.15 10.27 -5.34
CA ASP A 336 -3.76 9.84 -5.48
C ASP A 336 -2.85 10.69 -4.60
N GLU A 337 -1.73 10.11 -4.18
CA GLU A 337 -0.81 10.66 -3.18
C GLU A 337 -1.57 11.15 -1.93
N PHE A 338 -2.38 10.25 -1.39
CA PHE A 338 -3.33 10.51 -0.31
C PHE A 338 -2.71 11.10 0.96
N HIS A 339 -1.40 11.02 1.12
CA HIS A 339 -0.68 11.68 2.19
C HIS A 339 -0.80 13.21 2.17
N HIS A 340 -1.23 13.80 1.05
CA HIS A 340 -1.58 15.23 0.96
C HIS A 340 -3.03 15.54 1.35
N ALA A 341 -3.87 14.53 1.62
CA ALA A 341 -5.30 14.71 1.87
C ALA A 341 -5.63 15.50 3.15
N VAL A 342 -4.67 15.75 4.01
CA VAL A 342 -4.80 16.63 5.18
C VAL A 342 -4.87 18.11 4.83
N ASN A 343 -4.46 18.52 3.62
CA ASN A 343 -4.52 19.90 3.17
C ASN A 343 -5.99 20.35 3.00
N GLU A 344 -6.27 21.60 3.32
CA GLU A 344 -7.61 22.17 3.33
C GLU A 344 -8.39 21.95 2.03
N GLN A 345 -7.72 22.10 0.87
CA GLN A 345 -8.36 21.89 -0.44
C GLN A 345 -8.80 20.43 -0.65
N TYR A 346 -8.03 19.46 -0.20
CA TYR A 346 -8.43 18.05 -0.23
C TYR A 346 -9.59 17.80 0.73
N GLN A 347 -9.53 18.37 1.93
CA GLN A 347 -10.59 18.23 2.94
C GLN A 347 -11.93 18.74 2.42
N ARG A 348 -11.95 19.89 1.74
CA ARG A 348 -13.17 20.44 1.12
C ARG A 348 -13.78 19.46 0.11
N ILE A 349 -12.94 18.82 -0.75
CA ILE A 349 -13.39 17.82 -1.71
C ILE A 349 -14.01 16.60 -1.00
N VAL A 350 -13.31 16.06 0.02
CA VAL A 350 -13.74 14.88 0.76
C VAL A 350 -15.02 15.14 1.58
N GLN A 351 -15.22 16.36 2.08
CA GLN A 351 -16.40 16.75 2.84
C GLN A 351 -17.60 17.04 1.95
N TYR A 352 -17.36 17.59 0.75
CA TYR A 352 -18.43 17.95 -0.17
C TYR A 352 -19.07 16.73 -0.84
N PHE A 353 -18.26 15.83 -1.41
CA PHE A 353 -18.76 14.69 -2.14
C PHE A 353 -19.13 13.51 -1.25
N LYS A 354 -20.18 12.77 -1.65
CA LYS A 354 -20.71 11.58 -0.97
C LYS A 354 -20.71 10.37 -1.90
N PRO A 355 -19.51 9.85 -2.27
CA PRO A 355 -19.42 8.69 -3.17
C PRO A 355 -19.89 7.41 -2.47
N GLN A 356 -20.21 6.37 -3.25
CA GLN A 356 -20.40 5.01 -2.72
C GLN A 356 -19.10 4.46 -2.13
N PHE A 357 -17.94 4.82 -2.71
CA PHE A 357 -16.64 4.48 -2.19
C PHE A 357 -15.58 5.54 -2.49
N LEU A 358 -14.75 5.86 -1.50
CA LEU A 358 -13.56 6.72 -1.64
C LEU A 358 -12.30 5.88 -1.46
N LEU A 359 -11.44 5.86 -2.47
CA LEU A 359 -10.14 5.20 -2.44
C LEU A 359 -9.02 6.21 -2.29
N GLY A 360 -8.26 6.11 -1.20
CA GLY A 360 -6.97 6.77 -1.03
C GLY A 360 -5.84 5.87 -1.53
N LEU A 361 -4.91 6.44 -2.30
CA LEU A 361 -3.69 5.77 -2.75
C LEU A 361 -2.46 6.50 -2.21
N THR A 362 -1.53 5.78 -1.59
CA THR A 362 -0.25 6.35 -1.17
C THR A 362 0.89 5.34 -1.27
N ALA A 363 2.10 5.83 -1.50
CA ALA A 363 3.29 4.99 -1.46
C ALA A 363 3.83 4.83 -0.04
N THR A 364 3.65 5.86 0.77
CA THR A 364 4.17 5.94 2.13
C THR A 364 3.17 6.64 3.03
N PRO A 365 2.64 5.96 4.03
CA PRO A 365 1.76 6.58 5.02
C PRO A 365 2.51 7.36 6.09
N GLU A 366 3.80 7.08 6.23
CA GLU A 366 4.65 7.58 7.33
C GLU A 366 5.19 8.97 7.00
N ARG A 367 4.31 9.95 6.87
CA ARG A 367 4.73 11.35 6.90
C ARG A 367 4.31 12.04 8.16
N MET A 368 5.03 13.12 8.41
CA MET A 368 4.67 14.10 9.42
C MET A 368 3.21 14.55 9.29
N ASP A 369 2.65 14.52 8.07
CA ASP A 369 1.26 14.88 7.73
C ASP A 369 0.30 13.68 7.68
N GLY A 370 0.81 12.44 7.78
CA GLY A 370 0.07 11.21 7.43
C GLY A 370 -0.85 10.68 8.52
N LYS A 371 -0.84 11.26 9.70
CA LYS A 371 -1.57 10.72 10.84
C LYS A 371 -3.08 10.88 10.72
N ASN A 372 -3.53 11.97 10.12
CA ASN A 372 -4.95 12.24 9.86
C ASN A 372 -5.49 11.53 8.60
N ILE A 373 -4.64 11.03 7.71
CA ILE A 373 -5.11 10.30 6.53
C ILE A 373 -5.87 9.04 6.88
N TYR A 374 -5.49 8.38 7.97
CA TYR A 374 -6.20 7.20 8.47
C TYR A 374 -7.62 7.54 8.92
N GLU A 375 -7.80 8.68 9.58
CA GLU A 375 -9.12 9.18 9.99
C GLU A 375 -10.02 9.47 8.77
N ILE A 376 -9.47 10.12 7.74
CA ILE A 376 -10.20 10.41 6.49
C ILE A 376 -10.71 9.12 5.82
N CYS A 377 -9.98 8.02 5.97
CA CYS A 377 -10.35 6.69 5.45
C CYS A 377 -10.99 5.79 6.51
N ASP A 378 -11.55 6.35 7.58
CA ASP A 378 -12.21 5.60 8.66
C ASP A 378 -11.33 4.49 9.25
N TYR A 379 -9.99 4.71 9.31
CA TYR A 379 -8.97 3.74 9.72
C TYR A 379 -9.02 2.42 8.94
N ASN A 380 -9.63 2.42 7.77
CA ASN A 380 -9.74 1.26 6.91
C ASN A 380 -8.57 1.22 5.92
N VAL A 381 -7.63 0.30 6.14
CA VAL A 381 -6.48 0.03 5.26
C VAL A 381 -6.58 -1.41 4.75
N PRO A 382 -7.36 -1.67 3.70
CA PRO A 382 -7.57 -3.00 3.17
C PRO A 382 -6.29 -3.70 2.71
N TYR A 383 -5.35 -2.94 2.15
CA TYR A 383 -4.12 -3.49 1.60
C TYR A 383 -2.90 -2.61 1.86
N GLU A 384 -1.83 -3.24 2.30
CA GLU A 384 -0.52 -2.62 2.49
C GLU A 384 0.58 -3.51 1.90
N ILE A 385 1.54 -2.90 1.18
CA ILE A 385 2.77 -3.55 0.76
C ILE A 385 3.92 -2.55 0.78
N SER A 386 4.94 -2.84 1.59
CA SER A 386 6.15 -2.03 1.71
C SER A 386 7.08 -2.22 0.51
N LEU A 387 8.09 -1.34 0.38
CA LEU A 387 9.12 -1.49 -0.65
C LEU A 387 9.89 -2.80 -0.49
N LYS A 388 10.25 -3.15 0.75
CA LYS A 388 10.94 -4.42 1.09
C LYS A 388 10.11 -5.62 0.64
N GLU A 389 8.87 -5.71 1.07
CA GLU A 389 7.98 -6.82 0.69
C GLU A 389 7.76 -6.90 -0.82
N ALA A 390 7.65 -5.77 -1.51
CA ALA A 390 7.47 -5.76 -2.96
C ALA A 390 8.70 -6.30 -3.71
N ILE A 391 9.92 -6.04 -3.20
CA ILE A 391 11.16 -6.60 -3.73
C ILE A 391 11.25 -8.09 -3.37
N ASP A 392 11.03 -8.47 -2.12
CA ASP A 392 11.07 -9.85 -1.64
C ASP A 392 10.06 -10.75 -2.37
N LYS A 393 8.89 -10.21 -2.70
CA LYS A 393 7.89 -10.87 -3.54
C LYS A 393 8.22 -10.83 -5.05
N GLY A 394 9.31 -10.17 -5.45
CA GLY A 394 9.74 -10.05 -6.84
C GLY A 394 8.81 -9.26 -7.75
N MET A 395 8.01 -8.39 -7.18
CA MET A 395 7.15 -7.43 -7.90
C MET A 395 7.94 -6.21 -8.38
N LEU A 396 9.05 -5.92 -7.69
CA LEU A 396 10.07 -4.94 -8.05
C LEU A 396 11.42 -5.66 -8.18
N VAL A 397 12.35 -5.08 -8.96
CA VAL A 397 13.72 -5.60 -9.03
C VAL A 397 14.49 -5.21 -7.77
N PRO A 398 15.48 -6.01 -7.33
CA PRO A 398 16.38 -5.61 -6.28
C PRO A 398 17.26 -4.42 -6.72
N PHE A 399 17.92 -3.78 -5.77
CA PHE A 399 18.85 -2.69 -6.04
C PHE A 399 20.25 -3.02 -5.55
N HIS A 400 21.26 -2.44 -6.24
CA HIS A 400 22.63 -2.36 -5.77
C HIS A 400 22.91 -0.89 -5.42
N TYR A 401 22.94 -0.60 -4.13
CA TYR A 401 23.15 0.75 -3.62
C TYR A 401 24.59 0.96 -3.23
N TYR A 402 25.15 2.07 -3.70
CA TYR A 402 26.52 2.50 -3.43
C TYR A 402 26.47 3.88 -2.79
N GLY A 403 26.68 3.95 -1.48
CA GLY A 403 26.90 5.19 -0.75
C GLY A 403 28.34 5.66 -0.95
N ILE A 404 28.51 6.75 -1.66
CA ILE A 404 29.82 7.29 -2.06
C ILE A 404 30.11 8.52 -1.24
N TYR A 405 31.24 8.53 -0.54
CA TYR A 405 31.64 9.71 0.23
C TYR A 405 31.99 10.87 -0.71
N ASP A 406 31.28 12.00 -0.52
CA ASP A 406 31.48 13.25 -1.22
C ASP A 406 32.14 14.24 -0.24
N GLU A 407 33.38 14.66 -0.54
CA GLU A 407 34.16 15.58 0.31
C GLU A 407 33.59 17.00 0.32
N THR A 408 32.50 17.26 -0.39
CA THR A 408 31.85 18.57 -0.40
C THR A 408 31.45 18.97 1.02
N ASP A 409 31.86 20.15 1.45
CA ASP A 409 31.58 20.65 2.80
C ASP A 409 30.26 21.39 2.87
N TYR A 410 29.32 20.84 3.67
CA TYR A 410 27.99 21.41 3.93
C TYR A 410 27.91 22.16 5.27
N SER A 411 29.01 22.23 6.04
CA SER A 411 29.00 22.82 7.40
C SER A 411 28.65 24.32 7.42
N GLY A 412 28.89 25.00 6.30
CA GLY A 412 28.54 26.42 6.10
C GLY A 412 27.13 26.66 5.58
N LEU A 413 26.38 25.61 5.25
CA LEU A 413 25.06 25.75 4.68
C LEU A 413 23.98 25.68 5.77
N HIS A 414 23.09 26.68 5.79
CA HIS A 414 21.96 26.72 6.73
C HIS A 414 20.70 26.06 6.14
N LEU A 415 19.96 25.36 6.99
CA LEU A 415 18.64 24.84 6.64
C LEU A 415 17.59 25.93 6.88
N VAL A 416 16.80 26.23 5.85
CA VAL A 416 15.62 27.10 5.93
C VAL A 416 14.38 26.20 5.78
N LYS A 417 13.50 26.16 6.78
CA LYS A 417 12.32 25.26 6.81
C LYS A 417 12.64 23.78 6.56
N GLY A 418 13.82 23.33 7.02
CA GLY A 418 14.25 21.95 6.86
C GLY A 418 14.88 21.59 5.51
N HIS A 419 15.10 22.55 4.61
CA HIS A 419 15.74 22.40 3.31
C HIS A 419 16.93 23.32 3.16
N TYR A 420 17.97 22.89 2.40
CA TYR A 420 19.05 23.77 2.01
C TYR A 420 18.59 24.76 0.94
N GLU A 421 19.06 26.00 1.03
CA GLU A 421 18.75 27.00 0.01
C GLU A 421 19.37 26.62 -1.33
N GLU A 422 18.57 26.65 -2.42
CA GLU A 422 18.99 26.30 -3.78
C GLU A 422 20.23 27.10 -4.23
N LYS A 423 20.28 28.39 -3.89
CA LYS A 423 21.39 29.27 -4.23
C LYS A 423 22.69 28.81 -3.58
N ALA A 424 22.66 28.47 -2.30
CA ALA A 424 23.83 28.01 -1.56
C ALA A 424 24.34 26.64 -2.07
N LEU A 425 23.43 25.73 -2.42
CA LEU A 425 23.78 24.46 -3.07
C LEU A 425 24.40 24.69 -4.46
N ASN A 426 23.89 25.64 -5.26
CA ASN A 426 24.46 25.96 -6.56
C ASN A 426 25.89 26.50 -6.45
N GLU A 427 26.14 27.38 -5.50
CA GLU A 427 27.52 27.93 -5.25
C GLU A 427 28.47 26.79 -4.82
N THR A 428 27.98 25.73 -4.20
CA THR A 428 28.77 24.59 -3.75
C THR A 428 29.04 23.56 -4.86
N TYR A 429 28.08 23.36 -5.79
CA TYR A 429 28.15 22.30 -6.78
C TYR A 429 28.65 22.73 -8.14
N ILE A 430 28.23 23.92 -8.62
CA ILE A 430 28.55 24.38 -9.98
C ILE A 430 30.03 24.75 -10.07
N GLY A 431 30.71 24.20 -11.08
CA GLY A 431 32.16 24.39 -11.25
C GLY A 431 33.05 23.57 -10.31
N ASN A 432 32.47 22.68 -9.47
CA ASN A 432 33.25 21.83 -8.59
C ASN A 432 33.81 20.62 -9.38
N VAL A 433 35.00 20.81 -9.94
CA VAL A 433 35.66 19.80 -10.81
C VAL A 433 35.90 18.49 -10.07
N ALA A 434 36.28 18.52 -8.81
CA ALA A 434 36.55 17.31 -8.02
C ALA A 434 35.30 16.47 -7.89
N ARG A 435 34.13 17.10 -7.69
CA ARG A 435 32.83 16.44 -7.61
C ARG A 435 32.40 15.86 -8.96
N TYR A 436 32.61 16.57 -10.06
CA TYR A 436 32.34 16.04 -11.41
C TYR A 436 33.16 14.81 -11.72
N GLU A 437 34.46 14.81 -11.38
CA GLU A 437 35.36 13.66 -11.54
C GLU A 437 34.89 12.47 -10.70
N LEU A 438 34.46 12.71 -9.47
CA LEU A 438 33.91 11.67 -8.58
C LEU A 438 32.66 11.04 -9.19
N ILE A 439 31.67 11.84 -9.61
CA ILE A 439 30.43 11.36 -10.23
C ILE A 439 30.73 10.60 -11.51
N TYR A 440 31.57 11.15 -12.39
CA TYR A 440 31.94 10.52 -13.64
C TYR A 440 32.66 9.19 -13.42
N LYS A 441 33.61 9.13 -12.49
CA LYS A 441 34.36 7.91 -12.12
C LYS A 441 33.41 6.77 -11.72
N TYR A 442 32.46 7.04 -10.85
CA TYR A 442 31.54 6.01 -10.38
C TYR A 442 30.50 5.63 -11.46
N TYR A 443 30.02 6.59 -12.25
CA TYR A 443 29.19 6.28 -13.41
C TYR A 443 29.94 5.34 -14.38
N MET A 444 31.20 5.59 -14.70
CA MET A 444 32.01 4.75 -15.58
C MET A 444 32.32 3.38 -14.97
N LYS A 445 32.47 3.29 -13.65
CA LYS A 445 32.68 2.01 -12.94
C LYS A 445 31.49 1.08 -13.09
N TYR A 446 30.28 1.58 -12.95
CA TYR A 446 29.05 0.76 -12.96
C TYR A 446 28.30 0.77 -14.29
N ARG A 447 28.67 1.60 -15.20
CA ARG A 447 28.12 1.82 -16.56
C ARG A 447 26.66 1.52 -16.73
N SER A 448 25.92 2.48 -17.21
CA SER A 448 24.49 2.37 -17.45
C SER A 448 24.16 2.54 -18.93
N LYS A 449 23.04 1.95 -19.34
CA LYS A 449 22.42 2.21 -20.65
C LYS A 449 21.39 3.33 -20.53
N ARG A 450 20.72 3.44 -19.39
CA ARG A 450 19.64 4.40 -19.13
C ARG A 450 19.69 4.86 -17.68
N ALA A 451 20.33 6.02 -17.45
CA ALA A 451 20.49 6.59 -16.12
C ALA A 451 19.61 7.83 -15.89
N LEU A 452 19.21 8.05 -14.64
CA LEU A 452 18.53 9.24 -14.19
C LEU A 452 19.32 9.85 -13.02
N GLY A 453 19.73 11.12 -13.14
CA GLY A 453 20.42 11.88 -12.08
C GLY A 453 19.48 12.92 -11.48
N PHE A 454 19.34 12.93 -10.16
CA PHE A 454 18.54 13.92 -9.43
C PHE A 454 19.44 15.07 -8.92
N CYS A 455 19.19 16.26 -9.47
CA CYS A 455 19.93 17.49 -9.18
C CYS A 455 19.15 18.42 -8.23
N CYS A 456 19.84 19.36 -7.58
CA CYS A 456 19.23 20.32 -6.66
C CYS A 456 18.59 21.52 -7.39
N SER A 457 19.05 21.88 -8.58
CA SER A 457 18.59 23.04 -9.33
C SER A 457 18.65 22.82 -10.84
N ARG A 458 17.97 23.70 -11.59
CA ARG A 458 18.02 23.74 -13.06
C ARG A 458 19.44 23.94 -13.58
N GLN A 459 20.18 24.87 -12.97
CA GLN A 459 21.54 25.17 -13.36
C GLN A 459 22.48 23.98 -13.09
N HIS A 460 22.30 23.28 -11.94
CA HIS A 460 23.07 22.07 -11.65
C HIS A 460 22.79 20.95 -12.66
N ALA A 461 21.52 20.76 -13.07
CA ALA A 461 21.15 19.75 -14.08
C ALA A 461 21.77 20.06 -15.46
N GLU A 462 21.75 21.33 -15.90
CA GLU A 462 22.39 21.80 -17.13
C GLU A 462 23.88 21.55 -17.10
N ASP A 463 24.53 21.91 -16.01
CA ASP A 463 25.97 21.79 -15.82
C ASP A 463 26.42 20.32 -15.90
N MET A 464 25.68 19.44 -15.20
CA MET A 464 25.91 17.99 -15.26
C MET A 464 25.71 17.42 -16.66
N ALA A 465 24.64 17.83 -17.36
CA ALA A 465 24.37 17.38 -18.73
C ALA A 465 25.48 17.80 -19.70
N LYS A 466 25.96 19.04 -19.56
CA LYS A 466 27.10 19.58 -20.32
C LYS A 466 28.39 18.81 -20.04
N GLU A 467 28.72 18.60 -18.75
CA GLU A 467 29.94 17.90 -18.36
C GLU A 467 29.99 16.45 -18.87
N PHE A 468 28.87 15.73 -18.78
CA PHE A 468 28.76 14.35 -19.30
C PHE A 468 28.83 14.31 -20.81
N SER A 469 28.12 15.22 -21.51
CA SER A 469 28.16 15.32 -22.98
C SER A 469 29.54 15.64 -23.49
N ASN A 470 30.27 16.58 -22.87
CA ASN A 470 31.65 16.92 -23.21
C ASN A 470 32.63 15.74 -23.04
N ARG A 471 32.32 14.78 -22.17
CA ARG A 471 33.09 13.55 -21.92
C ARG A 471 32.63 12.38 -22.79
N GLY A 472 31.77 12.64 -23.78
CA GLY A 472 31.31 11.61 -24.73
C GLY A 472 30.16 10.74 -24.21
N ILE A 473 29.45 11.16 -23.19
CA ILE A 473 28.24 10.52 -22.69
C ILE A 473 27.04 11.40 -23.03
N PRO A 474 26.30 11.12 -24.10
CA PRO A 474 25.16 11.96 -24.52
C PRO A 474 24.13 12.07 -23.38
N SER A 475 23.88 13.30 -22.93
CA SER A 475 23.09 13.59 -21.74
C SER A 475 22.27 14.87 -21.95
N VAL A 476 21.12 14.95 -21.29
CA VAL A 476 20.25 16.15 -21.30
C VAL A 476 19.75 16.48 -19.90
N ALA A 477 19.46 17.76 -19.67
CA ALA A 477 18.77 18.27 -18.49
C ALA A 477 17.26 18.34 -18.75
N VAL A 478 16.45 17.98 -17.73
CA VAL A 478 14.99 18.09 -17.76
C VAL A 478 14.47 18.81 -16.54
N TYR A 479 13.83 19.96 -16.76
CA TYR A 479 13.23 20.80 -15.72
C TYR A 479 12.05 21.61 -16.29
N SER A 480 11.27 22.25 -15.42
CA SER A 480 10.10 23.04 -15.84
C SER A 480 10.52 24.24 -16.69
N ASN A 481 9.86 24.42 -17.85
CA ASN A 481 10.18 25.48 -18.82
C ASN A 481 11.63 25.41 -19.33
N ALA A 482 12.04 24.21 -19.72
CA ALA A 482 13.39 23.96 -20.26
C ALA A 482 13.70 24.86 -21.47
N ASN A 483 14.79 25.64 -21.39
CA ASN A 483 15.24 26.58 -22.41
C ASN A 483 16.77 26.70 -22.50
N GLY A 484 17.52 25.85 -21.80
CA GLY A 484 18.97 25.79 -21.81
C GLY A 484 19.52 25.02 -23.02
N GLU A 485 20.80 25.19 -23.28
CA GLU A 485 21.51 24.55 -24.43
C GLU A 485 21.52 23.00 -24.30
N PHE A 486 21.63 22.49 -23.08
CA PHE A 486 21.65 21.05 -22.77
C PHE A 486 20.31 20.55 -22.25
N SER A 487 19.26 21.36 -22.30
CA SER A 487 17.92 20.97 -21.84
C SER A 487 17.07 20.42 -22.97
N GLU A 488 16.13 19.57 -22.59
CA GLU A 488 15.15 18.98 -23.50
C GLU A 488 13.78 18.92 -22.83
N ASP A 489 12.73 18.90 -23.66
CA ASP A 489 11.39 18.57 -23.20
C ASP A 489 11.35 17.16 -22.61
N ARG A 490 10.56 16.99 -21.57
CA ARG A 490 10.49 15.75 -20.80
C ARG A 490 10.11 14.52 -21.64
N GLU A 491 9.09 14.64 -22.49
CA GLU A 491 8.60 13.52 -23.30
C GLU A 491 9.64 13.12 -24.35
N LYS A 492 10.25 14.10 -24.99
CA LYS A 492 11.33 13.87 -25.96
C LYS A 492 12.59 13.30 -25.30
N ALA A 493 12.94 13.76 -24.11
CA ALA A 493 14.08 13.23 -23.37
C ALA A 493 13.86 11.76 -23.02
N ILE A 494 12.66 11.37 -22.60
CA ILE A 494 12.31 9.97 -22.33
C ILE A 494 12.40 9.14 -23.61
N GLU A 495 11.85 9.62 -24.72
CA GLU A 495 11.92 8.94 -26.02
C GLU A 495 13.38 8.70 -26.43
N LYS A 496 14.22 9.74 -26.39
CA LYS A 496 15.65 9.64 -26.69
C LYS A 496 16.37 8.66 -25.78
N LEU A 497 16.04 8.64 -24.47
CA LEU A 497 16.62 7.70 -23.51
C LEU A 497 16.19 6.26 -23.82
N MET A 498 14.93 6.04 -24.16
CA MET A 498 14.41 4.72 -24.54
C MET A 498 15.08 4.20 -25.81
N ASN A 499 15.28 5.05 -26.81
CA ASN A 499 15.98 4.77 -28.06
C ASN A 499 17.51 4.68 -27.91
N GLN A 500 18.06 4.96 -26.71
CA GLN A 500 19.50 5.00 -26.41
C GLN A 500 20.28 6.07 -27.22
N GLU A 501 19.60 7.09 -27.69
CA GLU A 501 20.21 8.28 -28.29
C GLU A 501 20.93 9.13 -27.25
N ILE A 502 20.39 9.15 -26.03
CA ILE A 502 21.04 9.66 -24.83
C ILE A 502 21.17 8.55 -23.78
N LYS A 503 22.09 8.70 -22.85
CA LYS A 503 22.36 7.71 -21.78
C LYS A 503 21.94 8.19 -20.41
N VAL A 504 21.91 9.51 -20.19
CA VAL A 504 21.59 10.10 -18.88
C VAL A 504 20.62 11.26 -19.04
N ILE A 505 19.61 11.28 -18.20
CA ILE A 505 18.78 12.47 -17.94
C ILE A 505 19.15 13.02 -16.56
N PHE A 506 19.52 14.28 -16.48
CA PHE A 506 19.67 15.02 -15.24
C PHE A 506 18.41 15.84 -14.98
N SER A 507 17.79 15.68 -13.81
CA SER A 507 16.46 16.25 -13.56
C SER A 507 16.36 16.96 -12.24
N VAL A 508 15.50 17.98 -12.21
CA VAL A 508 15.08 18.69 -11.00
C VAL A 508 13.57 18.49 -10.83
N ASP A 509 13.17 17.74 -9.82
CA ASP A 509 11.78 17.47 -9.38
C ASP A 509 10.78 16.96 -10.40
N MET A 510 11.12 16.99 -11.71
CA MET A 510 10.24 16.58 -12.81
C MET A 510 10.02 15.06 -12.86
N PHE A 511 10.88 14.28 -12.24
CA PHE A 511 10.84 12.81 -12.20
C PHE A 511 10.56 12.26 -10.79
N ASN A 512 10.26 13.11 -9.81
CA ASN A 512 9.85 12.65 -8.49
C ASN A 512 8.50 11.92 -8.57
N GLU A 513 7.59 12.41 -9.42
CA GLU A 513 6.23 11.90 -9.57
C GLU A 513 5.78 11.91 -11.03
N GLY A 514 4.81 11.06 -11.38
CA GLY A 514 4.16 11.09 -12.67
C GLY A 514 5.02 10.67 -13.87
N VAL A 515 6.06 9.85 -13.73
CA VAL A 515 6.86 9.30 -14.84
C VAL A 515 7.02 7.80 -14.70
N ASP A 516 6.94 7.11 -15.83
CA ASP A 516 7.16 5.69 -15.94
C ASP A 516 8.29 5.37 -16.93
N ILE A 517 9.46 4.97 -16.41
CA ILE A 517 10.59 4.52 -17.23
C ILE A 517 11.08 3.17 -16.67
N PRO A 518 10.39 2.04 -16.93
CA PRO A 518 10.76 0.74 -16.38
C PRO A 518 12.18 0.29 -16.79
N ALA A 519 12.65 0.75 -17.95
CA ALA A 519 13.96 0.40 -18.50
C ALA A 519 15.15 1.09 -17.81
N LEU A 520 14.95 1.97 -16.85
CA LEU A 520 16.02 2.58 -16.07
C LEU A 520 16.84 1.48 -15.37
N ASP A 521 18.16 1.52 -15.54
CA ASP A 521 19.11 0.59 -14.91
C ASP A 521 20.06 1.29 -13.93
N MET A 522 20.02 2.63 -13.85
CA MET A 522 20.76 3.41 -12.86
C MET A 522 20.00 4.65 -12.41
N VAL A 523 20.11 4.94 -11.11
CA VAL A 523 19.68 6.20 -10.48
C VAL A 523 20.86 6.82 -9.75
N MET A 524 21.06 8.13 -9.89
CA MET A 524 22.09 8.89 -9.21
C MET A 524 21.46 9.99 -8.35
N PHE A 525 21.76 9.99 -7.05
CA PHE A 525 21.39 11.05 -6.13
C PHE A 525 22.56 12.06 -6.04
N LEU A 526 22.38 13.21 -6.70
CA LEU A 526 23.38 14.27 -6.81
C LEU A 526 23.04 15.47 -5.93
N ARG A 527 22.13 15.31 -5.01
CA ARG A 527 21.69 16.31 -4.04
C ARG A 527 21.49 15.67 -2.66
N PRO A 528 21.56 16.45 -1.56
CA PRO A 528 21.27 15.92 -0.23
C PRO A 528 19.88 15.26 -0.16
N THR A 529 19.82 14.09 0.47
CA THR A 529 18.54 13.43 0.77
C THR A 529 17.92 14.07 2.01
N GLU A 530 16.94 14.94 1.79
CA GLU A 530 16.25 15.68 2.85
C GLU A 530 14.95 15.02 3.32
N SER A 531 14.31 14.23 2.44
CA SER A 531 13.04 13.58 2.68
C SER A 531 13.08 12.09 2.33
N PRO A 532 12.79 11.20 3.30
CA PRO A 532 12.69 9.76 3.06
C PRO A 532 11.74 9.40 1.92
N ILE A 533 10.67 10.15 1.77
CA ILE A 533 9.62 9.88 0.80
C ILE A 533 10.05 10.25 -0.61
N VAL A 534 10.63 11.43 -0.76
CA VAL A 534 11.18 11.84 -2.05
C VAL A 534 12.24 10.84 -2.50
N PHE A 535 13.09 10.38 -1.58
CA PHE A 535 14.07 9.32 -1.86
C PHE A 535 13.40 8.02 -2.32
N GLN A 536 12.40 7.53 -1.59
CA GLN A 536 11.66 6.31 -1.96
C GLN A 536 10.90 6.47 -3.29
N GLN A 537 10.32 7.64 -3.54
CA GLN A 537 9.65 7.93 -4.81
C GLN A 537 10.63 7.92 -5.97
N GLN A 538 11.79 8.56 -5.82
CA GLN A 538 12.86 8.60 -6.81
C GLN A 538 13.46 7.21 -7.06
N LEU A 539 13.77 6.48 -6.00
CA LEU A 539 14.27 5.11 -6.06
C LEU A 539 13.27 4.18 -6.76
N GLY A 540 12.00 4.26 -6.38
CA GLY A 540 10.93 3.43 -6.92
C GLY A 540 10.70 3.58 -8.43
N ARG A 541 11.15 4.69 -9.05
CA ARG A 541 11.09 4.85 -10.51
C ARG A 541 11.95 3.83 -11.25
N GLY A 542 13.10 3.52 -10.67
CA GLY A 542 14.04 2.55 -11.25
C GLY A 542 13.80 1.11 -10.82
N LEU A 543 12.92 0.81 -9.88
CA LEU A 543 12.74 -0.56 -9.37
C LEU A 543 11.73 -1.39 -10.14
N ARG A 544 11.05 -0.85 -11.14
CA ARG A 544 10.10 -1.62 -11.95
C ARG A 544 10.78 -2.74 -12.73
N THR A 545 10.08 -3.86 -12.85
CA THR A 545 10.53 -4.98 -13.65
C THR A 545 10.52 -4.61 -15.13
N TYR A 546 11.59 -4.98 -15.85
CA TYR A 546 11.71 -4.80 -17.30
C TYR A 546 12.51 -5.96 -17.91
N ARG A 547 12.26 -6.30 -19.17
CA ARG A 547 12.92 -7.42 -19.84
C ARG A 547 14.45 -7.24 -19.82
N GLY A 548 15.16 -8.23 -19.31
CA GLY A 548 16.63 -8.22 -19.20
C GLY A 548 17.20 -7.35 -18.09
N LYS A 549 16.35 -6.78 -17.22
CA LYS A 549 16.77 -6.02 -16.04
C LYS A 549 16.75 -6.90 -14.80
N GLU A 550 17.92 -7.15 -14.22
CA GLU A 550 18.09 -7.99 -13.05
C GLU A 550 18.05 -7.17 -11.74
N TYR A 551 18.58 -5.95 -11.75
CA TYR A 551 18.67 -5.04 -10.62
C TYR A 551 18.75 -3.58 -11.09
N LEU A 552 18.64 -2.66 -10.16
CA LEU A 552 18.86 -1.22 -10.34
C LEU A 552 20.17 -0.83 -9.64
N ASN A 553 21.08 -0.18 -10.34
CA ASN A 553 22.21 0.50 -9.69
C ASN A 553 21.77 1.84 -9.10
N VAL A 554 22.16 2.10 -7.86
CA VAL A 554 21.88 3.35 -7.16
C VAL A 554 23.19 3.94 -6.68
N LEU A 555 23.56 5.11 -7.20
CA LEU A 555 24.73 5.87 -6.78
C LEU A 555 24.26 7.07 -5.94
N ASP A 556 24.62 7.10 -4.68
CA ASP A 556 24.26 8.18 -3.77
C ASP A 556 25.52 8.89 -3.28
N PHE A 557 25.67 10.17 -3.62
CA PHE A 557 26.82 10.99 -3.30
C PHE A 557 26.55 11.75 -2.00
N ILE A 558 27.09 11.23 -0.91
CA ILE A 558 26.76 11.62 0.45
C ILE A 558 27.91 12.46 1.04
N GLY A 559 27.60 13.70 1.39
CA GLY A 559 28.51 14.58 2.14
C GLY A 559 28.11 14.72 3.62
N ASN A 560 28.69 15.68 4.32
CA ASN A 560 28.51 15.92 5.75
C ASN A 560 27.24 16.69 6.12
N TYR A 561 26.13 16.48 5.39
CA TYR A 561 24.86 17.12 5.68
C TYR A 561 24.07 16.42 6.81
N GLN A 562 23.17 17.15 7.47
CA GLN A 562 22.55 16.73 8.74
C GLN A 562 21.77 15.40 8.68
N LYS A 563 21.22 15.04 7.53
CA LYS A 563 20.40 13.84 7.35
C LYS A 563 21.11 12.73 6.56
N ALA A 564 22.43 12.79 6.45
CA ALA A 564 23.23 11.83 5.66
C ALA A 564 23.00 10.36 6.10
N GLY A 565 22.77 10.10 7.38
CA GLY A 565 22.54 8.75 7.93
C GLY A 565 21.14 8.16 7.67
N LEU A 566 20.24 8.84 6.97
CA LEU A 566 18.89 8.34 6.70
C LEU A 566 18.83 7.23 5.64
N ALA A 567 19.71 7.27 4.64
CA ALA A 567 19.65 6.33 3.51
C ALA A 567 19.68 4.84 3.93
N PRO A 568 20.59 4.39 4.83
CA PRO A 568 20.60 3.00 5.29
C PRO A 568 19.28 2.55 5.90
N LEU A 569 18.65 3.38 6.72
CA LEU A 569 17.39 3.10 7.41
C LEU A 569 16.22 3.00 6.42
N ILE A 570 16.17 3.90 5.45
CA ILE A 570 15.14 3.89 4.40
C ILE A 570 15.25 2.61 3.55
N LEU A 571 16.47 2.21 3.20
CA LEU A 571 16.73 1.06 2.34
C LEU A 571 16.43 -0.27 3.03
N SER A 572 16.62 -0.36 4.36
CA SER A 572 16.29 -1.57 5.12
C SER A 572 14.78 -1.77 5.27
N GLY A 573 13.97 -0.75 4.99
CA GLY A 573 12.53 -0.79 5.23
C GLY A 573 12.17 -0.87 6.71
N THR A 574 13.13 -0.57 7.59
CA THR A 574 12.90 -0.56 9.04
C THR A 574 11.90 0.56 9.34
N LYS A 575 10.72 0.20 9.85
CA LYS A 575 9.76 1.18 10.33
C LYS A 575 10.41 1.93 11.47
N ALA A 576 10.63 3.22 11.23
CA ALA A 576 11.10 4.27 12.14
C ALA A 576 11.85 3.82 13.41
N PHE A 577 13.13 4.11 13.45
CA PHE A 577 13.88 4.49 14.63
C PHE A 577 13.69 3.66 15.91
N ASP A 578 14.19 2.47 15.92
CA ASP A 578 14.69 1.89 17.16
C ASP A 578 16.04 2.56 17.47
N GLU A 579 16.03 3.65 18.26
CA GLU A 579 17.24 4.45 18.56
C GLU A 579 18.40 3.65 19.16
N LYS A 580 18.11 2.46 19.73
CA LYS A 580 19.17 1.53 20.17
C LYS A 580 19.83 0.78 19.02
N ARG A 581 19.20 0.69 17.85
CA ARG A 581 19.74 0.03 16.65
C ARG A 581 20.42 0.97 15.65
N ALA A 582 20.25 2.29 15.80
CA ALA A 582 20.94 3.28 14.95
C ALA A 582 22.48 3.22 15.09
N CYS A 583 23.00 2.62 16.16
CA CYS A 583 24.44 2.45 16.34
C CYS A 583 25.07 1.27 15.58
N GLU A 584 24.27 0.43 14.91
CA GLU A 584 24.76 -0.80 14.27
C GLU A 584 24.24 -0.90 12.82
N TYR A 585 24.68 0.05 11.97
CA TYR A 585 24.36 0.01 10.51
C TYR A 585 24.73 -1.31 9.84
N ASN A 586 25.62 -2.11 10.44
CA ASN A 586 26.03 -3.44 9.96
C ASN A 586 25.02 -4.54 10.27
N GLU A 587 24.00 -4.30 11.09
CA GLU A 587 22.94 -5.27 11.46
C GLU A 587 21.62 -5.02 10.74
N LEU A 588 21.55 -4.03 9.85
CA LEU A 588 20.34 -3.75 9.09
C LEU A 588 20.08 -4.85 8.06
N GLU A 589 18.89 -5.44 8.10
CA GLU A 589 18.44 -6.39 7.09
C GLU A 589 17.85 -5.63 5.89
N TYR A 590 18.44 -5.83 4.73
CA TYR A 590 17.95 -5.29 3.47
C TYR A 590 17.04 -6.28 2.75
N PRO A 591 16.24 -5.83 1.75
CA PRO A 591 15.40 -6.73 0.96
C PRO A 591 16.23 -7.82 0.25
N ASP A 592 15.60 -8.94 -0.04
CA ASP A 592 16.24 -10.09 -0.70
C ASP A 592 16.96 -9.70 -1.99
N ASN A 593 18.18 -10.22 -2.16
CA ASN A 593 19.05 -9.96 -3.31
C ASN A 593 19.44 -8.49 -3.53
N CYS A 594 19.15 -7.59 -2.60
CA CYS A 594 19.70 -6.25 -2.61
C CYS A 594 21.13 -6.24 -2.06
N MET A 595 21.95 -5.37 -2.64
CA MET A 595 23.30 -5.10 -2.16
C MET A 595 23.38 -3.65 -1.70
N VAL A 596 23.97 -3.44 -0.52
CA VAL A 596 24.20 -2.09 0.02
C VAL A 596 25.67 -2.01 0.42
N ASP A 597 26.38 -1.07 -0.19
CA ASP A 597 27.80 -0.82 0.01
C ASP A 597 28.03 0.65 0.37
N PHE A 598 28.62 0.91 1.52
CA PHE A 598 28.98 2.26 1.97
C PHE A 598 30.50 2.42 2.00
N ASP A 599 30.98 3.58 1.52
CA ASP A 599 32.33 4.01 1.77
C ASP A 599 32.62 4.05 3.29
N MET A 600 33.79 3.58 3.70
CA MET A 600 34.15 3.53 5.14
C MET A 600 34.09 4.89 5.81
N HIS A 601 34.41 5.97 5.11
CA HIS A 601 34.30 7.34 5.61
C HIS A 601 32.86 7.73 5.96
N LEU A 602 31.86 7.18 5.25
CA LEU A 602 30.44 7.41 5.57
C LEU A 602 30.02 6.76 6.88
N ILE A 603 30.54 5.58 7.19
CA ILE A 603 30.25 4.89 8.45
C ILE A 603 30.73 5.73 9.64
N ASP A 604 31.93 6.32 9.52
CA ASP A 604 32.47 7.20 10.54
C ASP A 604 31.67 8.51 10.63
N LEU A 605 31.30 9.09 9.50
CA LEU A 605 30.45 10.28 9.42
C LEU A 605 29.09 10.04 10.12
N PHE A 606 28.43 8.91 9.83
CA PHE A 606 27.14 8.58 10.46
C PHE A 606 27.29 8.45 11.98
N ARG A 607 28.34 7.81 12.47
CA ARG A 607 28.64 7.72 13.91
C ARG A 607 28.88 9.08 14.57
N GLU A 608 29.54 10.01 13.88
CA GLU A 608 29.75 11.37 14.38
C GLU A 608 28.46 12.18 14.43
N LEU A 609 27.61 12.07 13.41
CA LEU A 609 26.31 12.73 13.38
C LEU A 609 25.38 12.22 14.50
N ASP A 610 25.40 10.92 14.79
CA ASP A 610 24.64 10.33 15.89
C ASP A 610 25.11 10.83 17.27
N LYS A 611 26.43 11.04 17.46
CA LYS A 611 26.97 11.57 18.72
C LYS A 611 26.59 13.03 18.98
N LYS A 612 26.33 13.81 17.94
CA LYS A 612 25.89 15.22 18.02
C LYS A 612 24.39 15.36 18.24
N SER A 613 23.64 14.26 18.41
CA SER A 613 22.19 14.30 18.58
C SER A 613 21.80 14.95 19.91
N LEU A 614 20.76 15.80 19.87
CA LEU A 614 20.16 16.45 21.04
C LEU A 614 19.58 15.40 22.00
N SER A 615 19.50 15.75 23.30
CA SER A 615 18.73 14.95 24.25
C SER A 615 17.27 14.83 23.78
N ILE A 616 16.60 13.78 24.15
CA ILE A 616 15.26 13.47 23.67
C ILE A 616 14.23 14.54 24.08
N LYS A 617 14.37 15.08 25.28
CA LYS A 617 13.54 16.19 25.75
C LYS A 617 13.73 17.42 24.84
N GLU A 618 14.95 17.73 24.47
CA GLU A 618 15.25 18.83 23.55
C GLU A 618 14.72 18.55 22.14
N ARG A 619 14.73 17.28 21.68
CA ARG A 619 14.13 16.90 20.39
C ARG A 619 12.60 17.09 20.38
N ILE A 620 11.90 16.69 21.46
CA ILE A 620 10.46 16.91 21.60
C ILE A 620 10.13 18.40 21.56
N VAL A 621 10.88 19.21 22.31
CA VAL A 621 10.70 20.67 22.34
C VAL A 621 10.99 21.29 20.98
N ARG A 622 12.06 20.85 20.31
CA ARG A 622 12.39 21.32 18.96
C ARG A 622 11.30 20.99 17.95
N GLU A 623 10.75 19.77 17.99
CA GLU A 623 9.65 19.38 17.12
C GLU A 623 8.38 20.20 17.40
N TYR A 624 8.08 20.48 18.67
CA TYR A 624 6.98 21.37 19.04
C TYR A 624 7.13 22.76 18.39
N TYR A 625 8.29 23.41 18.51
CA TYR A 625 8.52 24.73 17.91
C TYR A 625 8.51 24.68 16.38
N LYS A 626 9.00 23.63 15.77
CA LYS A 626 8.90 23.41 14.34
C LYS A 626 7.44 23.29 13.87
N VAL A 627 6.61 22.54 14.59
CA VAL A 627 5.17 22.44 14.31
C VAL A 627 4.49 23.78 14.53
N LYS A 628 4.83 24.50 15.59
CA LYS A 628 4.30 25.84 15.87
C LYS A 628 4.65 26.83 14.74
N GLU A 629 5.87 26.80 14.22
CA GLU A 629 6.29 27.62 13.06
C GLU A 629 5.49 27.27 11.80
N LEU A 630 5.25 25.99 11.55
CA LEU A 630 4.41 25.51 10.43
C LEU A 630 2.96 26.03 10.53
N LEU A 631 2.48 26.25 11.74
CA LEU A 631 1.15 26.78 12.05
C LEU A 631 1.14 28.31 12.25
N GLU A 632 2.04 29.01 11.59
CA GLU A 632 2.14 30.49 11.65
C GLU A 632 2.30 31.03 13.09
N ASN A 633 3.08 30.34 13.92
CA ASN A 633 3.31 30.61 15.35
C ASN A 633 2.10 30.44 16.26
N ARG A 634 1.02 29.82 15.82
CA ARG A 634 -0.09 29.39 16.67
C ARG A 634 0.32 28.17 17.51
N VAL A 635 -0.13 28.14 18.77
CA VAL A 635 0.05 26.94 19.63
C VAL A 635 -0.66 25.75 19.00
N PRO A 636 0.04 24.66 18.69
CA PRO A 636 -0.58 23.46 18.12
C PRO A 636 -1.54 22.80 19.12
N THR A 637 -2.61 22.23 18.61
CA THR A 637 -3.42 21.27 19.38
C THR A 637 -2.63 19.97 19.52
N ARG A 638 -3.07 19.05 20.37
CA ARG A 638 -2.48 17.70 20.54
C ARG A 638 -2.55 16.92 19.22
N MET A 639 -3.68 17.03 18.51
CA MET A 639 -3.84 16.43 17.19
C MET A 639 -2.88 17.02 16.15
N GLU A 640 -2.71 18.34 16.13
CA GLU A 640 -1.78 18.98 15.19
C GLU A 640 -0.32 18.65 15.53
N LEU A 641 0.06 18.67 16.82
CA LEU A 641 1.40 18.23 17.23
C LEU A 641 1.65 16.77 16.81
N PHE A 642 0.67 15.89 17.04
CA PHE A 642 0.73 14.51 16.57
C PHE A 642 0.86 14.44 15.05
N THR A 643 0.09 15.23 14.32
CA THR A 643 0.04 15.22 12.85
C THR A 643 1.37 15.65 12.23
N TYR A 644 1.97 16.72 12.75
CA TYR A 644 3.14 17.36 12.13
C TYR A 644 4.49 16.98 12.80
N MET A 645 4.47 16.35 13.98
CA MET A 645 5.69 15.87 14.63
C MET A 645 6.32 14.70 13.87
N GLU A 646 7.64 14.66 13.80
CA GLU A 646 8.39 13.53 13.24
C GLU A 646 8.02 12.21 13.93
N ASP A 647 7.72 11.15 13.14
CA ASP A 647 7.20 9.88 13.69
C ASP A 647 8.20 9.22 14.66
N SER A 648 9.50 9.35 14.41
CA SER A 648 10.55 8.86 15.32
C SER A 648 10.41 9.45 16.72
N VAL A 649 10.19 10.76 16.81
CA VAL A 649 10.01 11.48 18.08
C VAL A 649 8.67 11.07 18.72
N TYR A 650 7.62 10.92 17.93
CA TYR A 650 6.34 10.42 18.42
C TYR A 650 6.44 9.00 19.00
N GLN A 651 7.05 8.06 18.27
CA GLN A 651 7.25 6.69 18.75
C GLN A 651 8.04 6.65 20.06
N TYR A 652 9.04 7.52 20.19
CA TYR A 652 9.76 7.67 21.43
C TYR A 652 8.84 8.14 22.57
N CYS A 653 8.02 9.18 22.31
CA CYS A 653 7.04 9.66 23.30
C CYS A 653 6.12 8.52 23.77
N MET A 654 5.71 7.64 22.86
CA MET A 654 4.82 6.53 23.21
C MET A 654 5.50 5.47 24.09
N LYS A 655 6.81 5.27 23.93
CA LYS A 655 7.61 4.33 24.76
C LYS A 655 7.96 4.92 26.14
N HIS A 656 7.98 6.24 26.30
CA HIS A 656 8.44 6.94 27.50
C HIS A 656 7.34 7.81 28.14
N ALA A 657 6.47 7.17 28.91
CA ALA A 657 5.25 7.79 29.46
C ALA A 657 5.48 9.10 30.26
N LYS A 658 6.64 9.25 30.93
CA LYS A 658 6.99 10.46 31.70
C LYS A 658 7.28 11.68 30.84
N GLU A 659 7.81 11.47 29.64
CA GLU A 659 8.22 12.50 28.70
C GLU A 659 7.21 12.70 27.57
N ASN A 660 6.13 11.92 27.57
CA ASN A 660 5.10 11.94 26.55
C ASN A 660 4.18 13.16 26.67
N PRO A 661 4.31 14.18 25.81
CA PRO A 661 3.48 15.36 25.86
C PRO A 661 2.00 15.06 25.60
N PHE A 662 1.67 14.03 24.83
CA PHE A 662 0.30 13.68 24.47
C PHE A 662 -0.54 13.18 25.66
N ARG A 663 0.09 12.75 26.75
CA ARG A 663 -0.57 12.29 28.00
C ARG A 663 -0.52 13.32 29.14
N ARG A 664 0.10 14.48 28.88
CA ARG A 664 0.26 15.58 29.83
C ARG A 664 0.43 16.91 29.08
N TYR A 665 -0.46 17.17 28.14
CA TYR A 665 -0.26 18.24 27.19
C TYR A 665 -0.32 19.63 27.84
N MET A 666 -1.24 19.82 28.78
CA MET A 666 -1.32 21.08 29.52
C MET A 666 -0.08 21.35 30.38
N GLU A 667 0.49 20.32 31.02
CA GLU A 667 1.76 20.46 31.74
C GLU A 667 2.91 20.78 30.79
N PHE A 668 2.94 20.12 29.61
CA PHE A 668 3.94 20.37 28.59
C PHE A 668 3.87 21.82 28.09
N LEU A 669 2.69 22.33 27.78
CA LEU A 669 2.50 23.74 27.40
C LEU A 669 2.83 24.70 28.53
N GLN A 670 2.52 24.36 29.78
CA GLN A 670 2.91 25.16 30.96
C GLN A 670 4.44 25.20 31.11
N ASP A 671 5.13 24.07 30.96
CA ASP A 671 6.61 24.01 31.02
C ASP A 671 7.25 24.90 29.94
N LEU A 672 6.59 25.07 28.78
CA LEU A 672 7.01 25.95 27.67
C LEU A 672 6.50 27.40 27.80
N GLN A 673 5.67 27.72 28.80
CA GLN A 673 5.00 29.01 28.98
C GLN A 673 4.09 29.40 27.80
N GLU A 674 3.41 28.44 27.20
CA GLU A 674 2.59 28.58 26.00
C GLU A 674 1.07 28.56 26.29
N LEU A 675 0.64 28.41 27.54
CA LEU A 675 -0.78 28.44 27.91
C LEU A 675 -1.35 29.86 27.81
N SER A 676 -2.52 29.99 27.18
CA SER A 676 -3.34 31.22 27.19
C SER A 676 -3.84 31.51 28.60
N GLU A 677 -4.35 32.74 28.82
CA GLU A 677 -4.89 33.13 30.14
C GLU A 677 -6.04 32.23 30.58
N GLU A 678 -6.93 31.82 29.66
CA GLU A 678 -8.04 30.93 29.97
C GLU A 678 -7.56 29.51 30.27
N GLU A 679 -6.59 29.00 29.52
CA GLU A 679 -5.95 27.70 29.80
C GLU A 679 -5.19 27.71 31.13
N GLN A 680 -4.57 28.80 31.51
CA GLN A 680 -3.96 28.96 32.84
C GLN A 680 -4.98 28.87 33.99
N ARG A 681 -6.16 29.48 33.81
CA ARG A 681 -7.27 29.34 34.80
C ARG A 681 -7.70 27.87 34.89
N LEU A 682 -7.82 27.23 33.76
CA LEU A 682 -8.15 25.79 33.68
C LEU A 682 -7.08 24.93 34.34
N TYR A 683 -5.79 25.23 34.10
CA TYR A 683 -4.64 24.51 34.64
C TYR A 683 -4.54 24.62 36.17
N HIS A 684 -4.85 25.76 36.76
CA HIS A 684 -4.79 25.96 38.21
C HIS A 684 -6.05 25.52 38.97
N GLY A 685 -7.06 25.03 38.24
CA GLY A 685 -8.35 24.59 38.78
C GLY A 685 -8.57 23.07 38.70
N ILE A 686 -9.78 22.68 39.10
CA ILE A 686 -10.23 21.27 39.03
C ILE A 686 -10.29 20.73 37.59
N GLY A 687 -10.37 21.63 36.61
CA GLY A 687 -10.37 21.27 35.20
C GLY A 687 -9.13 20.51 34.75
N ARG A 688 -7.95 20.85 35.30
CA ARG A 688 -6.70 20.12 35.04
C ARG A 688 -6.82 18.67 35.47
N GLU A 689 -7.38 18.40 36.65
CA GLU A 689 -7.52 17.05 37.17
C GLU A 689 -8.45 16.20 36.29
N PHE A 690 -9.54 16.79 35.81
CA PHE A 690 -10.48 16.12 34.92
C PHE A 690 -9.84 15.86 33.54
N ILE A 691 -9.13 16.83 32.96
CA ILE A 691 -8.38 16.68 31.71
C ILE A 691 -7.35 15.56 31.83
N ALA A 692 -6.58 15.53 32.93
CA ALA A 692 -5.61 14.48 33.19
C ALA A 692 -6.25 13.07 33.27
N VAL A 693 -7.48 12.97 33.80
CA VAL A 693 -8.24 11.71 33.77
C VAL A 693 -8.58 11.30 32.33
N MET A 694 -9.00 12.21 31.50
CA MET A 694 -9.30 11.90 30.09
C MET A 694 -8.04 11.55 29.29
N GLU A 695 -6.93 12.25 29.51
CA GLU A 695 -5.63 11.99 28.87
C GLU A 695 -5.06 10.61 29.21
N THR A 696 -5.26 10.17 30.46
CA THR A 696 -4.58 8.97 31.00
C THR A 696 -5.51 7.78 31.21
N THR A 697 -6.83 7.92 31.01
CA THR A 697 -7.78 6.80 31.21
C THR A 697 -7.38 5.60 30.36
N ASP A 698 -7.32 4.43 31.00
CA ASP A 698 -6.93 3.21 30.29
C ASP A 698 -7.99 2.78 29.26
N MET A 699 -7.53 2.43 28.06
CA MET A 699 -8.34 2.00 26.91
C MET A 699 -7.78 0.71 26.31
N GLN A 700 -8.22 -0.43 26.81
CA GLN A 700 -8.00 -1.71 26.15
C GLN A 700 -8.90 -1.85 24.91
N LYS A 701 -10.11 -1.29 24.98
CA LYS A 701 -11.07 -1.15 23.87
C LYS A 701 -11.54 0.32 23.83
N VAL A 702 -12.01 0.73 22.67
CA VAL A 702 -12.39 2.15 22.38
C VAL A 702 -13.68 2.59 23.09
N TYR A 703 -14.33 1.71 23.83
CA TYR A 703 -15.69 1.88 24.39
C TYR A 703 -15.92 3.14 25.23
N LYS A 704 -14.89 3.67 25.89
CA LYS A 704 -15.04 4.91 26.67
C LYS A 704 -15.25 6.15 25.81
N MET A 705 -14.75 6.14 24.57
CA MET A 705 -14.84 7.31 23.69
C MET A 705 -16.28 7.68 23.34
N PRO A 706 -17.14 6.79 22.84
CA PRO A 706 -18.53 7.16 22.57
C PRO A 706 -19.31 7.62 23.80
N ILE A 707 -18.95 7.19 25.02
CA ILE A 707 -19.56 7.75 26.26
C ILE A 707 -19.06 9.18 26.50
N LEU A 708 -17.78 9.44 26.35
CA LEU A 708 -17.23 10.78 26.52
C LEU A 708 -17.73 11.74 25.42
N TYR A 709 -17.91 11.25 24.20
CA TYR A 709 -18.56 12.04 23.11
C TYR A 709 -20.03 12.40 23.42
N SER A 710 -20.77 11.57 24.15
CA SER A 710 -22.13 11.92 24.58
C SER A 710 -22.16 13.11 25.54
N PHE A 711 -21.12 13.27 26.38
CA PHE A 711 -20.94 14.47 27.21
C PHE A 711 -20.47 15.66 26.38
N TYR A 712 -19.54 15.48 25.44
CA TYR A 712 -18.98 16.55 24.62
C TYR A 712 -20.04 17.20 23.72
N ASN A 713 -20.91 16.40 23.09
CA ASN A 713 -22.11 16.83 22.34
C ASN A 713 -21.83 17.99 21.38
N ASP A 714 -20.85 17.80 20.47
CA ASP A 714 -20.45 18.80 19.47
C ASP A 714 -20.16 20.22 20.06
N GLY A 715 -19.48 20.22 21.22
CA GLY A 715 -19.07 21.44 21.92
C GLY A 715 -20.09 22.01 22.90
N ASN A 716 -21.32 21.49 22.93
CA ASN A 716 -22.33 21.84 23.95
C ASN A 716 -22.24 20.82 25.09
N ILE A 717 -21.23 20.97 25.95
CA ILE A 717 -20.93 19.96 26.96
C ILE A 717 -22.07 19.82 27.97
N ARG A 718 -22.44 18.58 28.24
CA ARG A 718 -23.51 18.23 29.18
C ARG A 718 -22.95 17.82 30.53
N MET A 719 -23.65 18.24 31.62
CA MET A 719 -23.35 17.75 32.96
C MET A 719 -23.90 16.33 33.20
N GLU A 720 -25.00 16.01 32.53
CA GLU A 720 -25.65 14.70 32.62
C GLU A 720 -25.97 14.18 31.23
N VAL A 721 -25.96 12.87 31.08
CA VAL A 721 -26.34 12.17 29.84
C VAL A 721 -27.36 11.09 30.14
N THR A 722 -28.45 11.10 29.38
CA THR A 722 -29.49 10.08 29.42
C THR A 722 -29.07 8.79 28.70
N GLU A 723 -29.81 7.70 28.89
CA GLU A 723 -29.60 6.46 28.14
C GLU A 723 -29.79 6.65 26.63
N GLU A 724 -30.69 7.51 26.22
CA GLU A 724 -30.96 7.81 24.81
C GLU A 724 -29.79 8.55 24.17
N GLU A 725 -29.23 9.55 24.86
CA GLU A 725 -28.09 10.33 24.39
C GLU A 725 -26.82 9.48 24.31
N VAL A 726 -26.61 8.61 25.29
CA VAL A 726 -25.52 7.62 25.26
C VAL A 726 -25.71 6.66 24.09
N LEU A 727 -26.91 6.13 23.88
CA LEU A 727 -27.19 5.21 22.77
C LEU A 727 -26.96 5.87 21.41
N LYS A 728 -27.39 7.11 21.25
CA LYS A 728 -27.20 7.89 20.02
C LYS A 728 -25.71 8.04 19.71
N SER A 729 -24.92 8.54 20.65
CA SER A 729 -23.47 8.71 20.48
C SER A 729 -22.76 7.37 20.25
N TRP A 730 -23.18 6.32 20.97
CA TRP A 730 -22.64 4.97 20.86
C TRP A 730 -22.86 4.38 19.46
N LYS A 731 -24.07 4.46 18.92
CA LYS A 731 -24.39 3.96 17.58
C LYS A 731 -23.67 4.79 16.51
N GLN A 732 -23.73 6.11 16.61
CA GLN A 732 -23.04 7.00 15.69
C GLN A 732 -21.54 6.68 15.62
N PHE A 733 -20.91 6.34 16.74
CA PHE A 733 -19.51 5.98 16.78
C PHE A 733 -19.23 4.62 16.14
N PHE A 734 -20.00 3.58 16.49
CA PHE A 734 -19.75 2.23 15.99
C PHE A 734 -20.32 1.98 14.59
N ASP A 735 -21.29 2.75 14.13
CA ASP A 735 -21.80 2.71 12.75
C ASP A 735 -20.85 3.42 11.76
N ASN A 736 -19.84 4.15 12.25
CA ASN A 736 -18.89 4.83 11.40
C ASN A 736 -17.85 3.84 10.85
N GLY A 737 -17.81 3.68 9.53
CA GLY A 737 -16.83 2.87 8.81
C GLY A 737 -16.73 1.42 9.34
N THR A 738 -15.52 1.04 9.72
CA THR A 738 -15.23 -0.30 10.27
C THR A 738 -15.19 -0.36 11.80
N ASN A 739 -15.63 0.67 12.51
CA ASN A 739 -15.60 0.73 13.97
C ASN A 739 -16.41 -0.38 14.63
N TRP A 740 -17.44 -0.88 13.98
CA TRP A 740 -18.24 -2.02 14.43
C TRP A 740 -17.39 -3.27 14.77
N LYS A 741 -16.24 -3.45 14.13
CA LYS A 741 -15.29 -4.56 14.42
C LYS A 741 -14.81 -4.57 15.87
N ASP A 742 -14.77 -3.42 16.52
CA ASP A 742 -14.38 -3.28 17.93
C ASP A 742 -15.52 -3.52 18.92
N PHE A 743 -16.75 -3.65 18.43
CA PHE A 743 -17.91 -3.87 19.30
C PHE A 743 -17.82 -5.19 20.08
N ALA A 744 -17.34 -6.25 19.45
CA ALA A 744 -17.05 -7.54 20.11
C ALA A 744 -16.01 -8.32 19.32
N GLU A 745 -15.30 -9.24 19.98
CA GLU A 745 -14.35 -10.13 19.30
C GLU A 745 -15.10 -11.09 18.38
N ASN A 746 -14.57 -11.28 17.17
CA ASN A 746 -15.10 -12.19 16.14
C ASN A 746 -16.58 -11.94 15.74
N ILE A 747 -17.07 -10.70 15.87
CA ILE A 747 -18.39 -10.33 15.41
C ILE A 747 -18.38 -10.17 13.88
N SER A 748 -19.39 -10.70 13.20
CA SER A 748 -19.60 -10.42 11.77
C SER A 748 -20.46 -9.16 11.60
N TYR A 749 -20.31 -8.49 10.44
CA TYR A 749 -21.09 -7.30 10.11
C TYR A 749 -22.61 -7.55 10.14
N GLU A 750 -23.03 -8.68 9.63
CA GLU A 750 -24.45 -9.10 9.65
C GLU A 750 -25.02 -9.27 11.07
N VAL A 751 -24.20 -9.79 11.98
CA VAL A 751 -24.59 -9.93 13.40
C VAL A 751 -24.67 -8.55 14.05
N TYR A 752 -23.69 -7.69 13.81
CA TYR A 752 -23.67 -6.33 14.33
C TYR A 752 -24.92 -5.55 13.86
N LYS A 753 -25.23 -5.54 12.57
CA LYS A 753 -26.41 -4.86 12.00
C LYS A 753 -27.76 -5.30 12.58
N ARG A 754 -27.86 -6.55 13.03
CA ARG A 754 -29.09 -7.09 13.62
C ARG A 754 -29.23 -6.82 15.12
N MET A 755 -28.21 -6.14 15.71
CA MET A 755 -28.26 -5.83 17.14
C MET A 755 -29.35 -4.82 17.47
N THR A 756 -30.06 -5.07 18.58
CA THR A 756 -31.08 -4.17 19.09
C THR A 756 -30.48 -3.06 19.94
N ASP A 757 -31.17 -1.95 20.05
CA ASP A 757 -30.78 -0.83 20.93
C ASP A 757 -30.54 -1.26 22.37
N LYS A 758 -31.32 -2.25 22.86
CA LYS A 758 -31.12 -2.85 24.17
C LYS A 758 -29.77 -3.55 24.34
N GLN A 759 -29.27 -4.21 23.29
CA GLN A 759 -27.97 -4.88 23.29
C GLN A 759 -26.85 -3.84 23.28
N HIS A 760 -26.94 -2.80 22.44
CA HIS A 760 -26.00 -1.69 22.42
C HIS A 760 -25.90 -1.01 23.79
N LEU A 761 -27.04 -0.66 24.39
CA LEU A 761 -27.10 0.01 25.68
C LEU A 761 -26.58 -0.86 26.82
N SER A 762 -26.91 -2.15 26.79
CA SER A 762 -26.38 -3.14 27.76
C SER A 762 -24.85 -3.19 27.74
N LYS A 763 -24.23 -3.17 26.54
CA LYS A 763 -22.78 -3.16 26.38
C LYS A 763 -22.18 -1.85 26.93
N ALA A 764 -22.77 -0.71 26.60
CA ALA A 764 -22.33 0.61 27.08
C ALA A 764 -22.38 0.70 28.62
N LYS A 765 -23.42 0.16 29.26
CA LYS A 765 -23.56 0.13 30.72
C LYS A 765 -22.59 -0.82 31.41
N SER A 766 -22.50 -2.05 30.90
CA SER A 766 -21.76 -3.13 31.57
C SER A 766 -20.25 -2.94 31.57
N MET A 767 -19.72 -2.21 30.60
CA MET A 767 -18.28 -2.02 30.39
C MET A 767 -17.85 -0.54 30.60
N PRO A 768 -18.01 0.39 29.60
CA PRO A 768 -17.39 1.71 29.72
C PRO A 768 -17.98 2.59 30.83
N ILE A 769 -19.29 2.63 31.02
CA ILE A 769 -19.91 3.45 32.09
C ILE A 769 -19.44 2.93 33.47
N LYS A 770 -19.46 1.62 33.68
CA LYS A 770 -18.96 1.01 34.92
C LYS A 770 -17.50 1.37 35.18
N TYR A 771 -16.64 1.29 34.15
CA TYR A 771 -15.22 1.57 34.31
C TYR A 771 -14.91 3.08 34.42
N LEU A 772 -15.68 3.97 33.78
CA LEU A 772 -15.55 5.42 33.97
C LEU A 772 -15.86 5.79 35.43
N LYS A 773 -16.92 5.22 36.02
CA LYS A 773 -17.22 5.42 37.45
C LYS A 773 -16.10 4.92 38.37
N ALA A 774 -15.51 3.76 38.08
CA ALA A 774 -14.48 3.17 38.89
C ALA A 774 -13.11 3.85 38.78
N SER A 775 -12.70 4.22 37.56
CA SER A 775 -11.36 4.75 37.27
C SER A 775 -11.29 6.27 37.03
N GLY A 776 -12.45 6.95 37.01
CA GLY A 776 -12.56 8.38 36.70
C GLY A 776 -12.29 9.32 37.88
N LYS A 777 -11.61 8.86 38.93
CA LYS A 777 -11.24 9.65 40.14
C LYS A 777 -12.41 10.41 40.74
N GLY A 778 -13.63 9.85 40.68
CA GLY A 778 -14.84 10.45 41.22
C GLY A 778 -15.46 11.57 40.37
N PHE A 779 -14.96 11.84 39.16
CA PHE A 779 -15.56 12.81 38.28
C PHE A 779 -16.83 12.34 37.59
N PHE A 780 -17.02 11.02 37.48
CA PHE A 780 -18.22 10.41 36.88
C PHE A 780 -19.07 9.78 38.00
N ILE A 781 -20.26 10.33 38.20
CA ILE A 781 -21.16 10.00 39.33
C ILE A 781 -22.47 9.40 38.82
N GLU A 782 -23.14 8.67 39.69
CA GLU A 782 -24.54 8.26 39.50
C GLU A 782 -25.49 9.41 39.79
N LYS A 783 -26.49 9.56 38.95
CA LYS A 783 -27.58 10.50 39.16
C LYS A 783 -28.90 9.87 38.71
N GLU A 784 -29.92 9.98 39.53
CA GLU A 784 -31.25 9.39 39.24
C GLU A 784 -31.83 9.98 37.95
N GLY A 785 -32.33 9.15 37.07
CA GLY A 785 -32.84 9.53 35.75
C GLY A 785 -31.82 9.66 34.63
N TYR A 786 -30.53 9.53 34.91
CA TYR A 786 -29.46 9.64 33.94
C TYR A 786 -28.61 8.39 33.86
N ALA A 787 -27.98 8.13 32.70
CA ALA A 787 -27.05 7.03 32.51
C ALA A 787 -25.71 7.28 33.22
N LEU A 788 -25.28 8.55 33.22
CA LEU A 788 -24.05 9.00 33.87
C LEU A 788 -24.09 10.53 34.03
N ALA A 789 -23.46 11.07 35.08
CA ALA A 789 -23.34 12.51 35.29
C ALA A 789 -21.88 12.87 35.65
N LEU A 790 -21.51 14.12 35.36
CA LEU A 790 -20.27 14.74 35.83
C LEU A 790 -20.48 15.32 37.22
N ARG A 791 -19.39 15.41 37.97
CA ARG A 791 -19.37 16.01 39.30
C ARG A 791 -19.72 17.53 39.22
N GLU A 792 -20.51 18.00 40.16
CA GLU A 792 -21.11 19.37 40.14
C GLU A 792 -20.09 20.50 40.07
N ASP A 793 -18.90 20.33 40.65
CA ASP A 793 -17.82 21.32 40.64
C ASP A 793 -17.17 21.55 39.24
N LEU A 794 -17.56 20.77 38.25
CA LEU A 794 -17.18 21.00 36.85
C LEU A 794 -18.13 21.96 36.12
N LYS A 795 -19.27 22.35 36.70
CA LYS A 795 -20.31 23.10 36.03
C LYS A 795 -19.84 24.42 35.42
N ASP A 796 -19.05 25.19 36.16
CA ASP A 796 -18.53 26.48 35.68
C ASP A 796 -17.37 26.28 34.67
N ILE A 797 -16.74 25.13 34.69
CA ILE A 797 -15.57 24.81 33.85
C ILE A 797 -15.98 24.34 32.45
N ILE A 798 -17.09 23.62 32.34
CA ILE A 798 -17.56 23.10 31.02
C ILE A 798 -17.98 24.22 30.07
N GLU A 799 -18.24 25.43 30.59
CA GLU A 799 -18.60 26.61 29.79
C GLU A 799 -17.37 27.31 29.20
N LEU A 800 -16.16 27.03 29.71
CA LEU A 800 -14.92 27.64 29.21
C LEU A 800 -14.60 27.13 27.82
N GLU A 801 -14.32 28.02 26.88
CA GLU A 801 -13.93 27.63 25.53
C GLU A 801 -12.62 26.82 25.50
N ALA A 802 -11.67 27.14 26.37
CA ALA A 802 -10.45 26.37 26.56
C ALA A 802 -10.75 24.93 27.00
N PHE A 803 -11.75 24.71 27.87
CA PHE A 803 -12.13 23.36 28.29
C PHE A 803 -12.76 22.57 27.14
N LYS A 804 -13.66 23.19 26.38
CA LYS A 804 -14.32 22.61 25.22
C LYS A 804 -13.28 22.19 24.16
N ALA A 805 -12.33 23.08 23.88
CA ALA A 805 -11.23 22.83 22.95
C ALA A 805 -10.34 21.67 23.41
N GLN A 806 -9.92 21.65 24.69
CA GLN A 806 -9.11 20.57 25.25
C GLN A 806 -9.86 19.23 25.26
N MET A 807 -11.14 19.22 25.59
CA MET A 807 -11.96 18.00 25.56
C MET A 807 -12.06 17.42 24.16
N LYS A 808 -12.34 18.25 23.16
CA LYS A 808 -12.38 17.86 21.75
C LYS A 808 -11.06 17.23 21.32
N ASP A 809 -9.97 17.95 21.51
CA ASP A 809 -8.63 17.55 21.12
C ASP A 809 -8.20 16.21 21.77
N ILE A 810 -8.56 15.98 23.04
CA ILE A 810 -8.29 14.71 23.73
C ILE A 810 -9.12 13.58 23.11
N LEU A 811 -10.41 13.78 22.85
CA LEU A 811 -11.28 12.75 22.31
C LEU A 811 -10.84 12.32 20.90
N GLU A 812 -10.53 13.29 20.06
CA GLU A 812 -9.99 13.06 18.71
C GLU A 812 -8.65 12.32 18.78
N TYR A 813 -7.68 12.83 19.54
CA TYR A 813 -6.37 12.21 19.66
C TYR A 813 -6.43 10.79 20.24
N ARG A 814 -7.19 10.56 21.32
CA ARG A 814 -7.28 9.26 21.98
C ARG A 814 -8.00 8.22 21.11
N THR A 815 -8.99 8.62 20.35
CA THR A 815 -9.68 7.77 19.36
C THR A 815 -8.70 7.35 18.27
N MET A 816 -7.98 8.32 17.71
CA MET A 816 -6.97 8.09 16.68
C MET A 816 -5.81 7.20 17.20
N GLU A 817 -5.26 7.48 18.40
CA GLU A 817 -4.22 6.66 19.03
C GLU A 817 -4.65 5.18 19.17
N TYR A 818 -5.90 4.95 19.57
CA TYR A 818 -6.45 3.61 19.69
C TYR A 818 -6.48 2.89 18.34
N TYR A 819 -7.04 3.50 17.30
CA TYR A 819 -7.17 2.88 15.97
C TYR A 819 -5.82 2.70 15.29
N ARG A 820 -4.90 3.64 15.44
CA ARG A 820 -3.52 3.49 14.98
C ARG A 820 -2.83 2.29 15.64
N ARG A 821 -2.94 2.14 16.95
CA ARG A 821 -2.37 1.01 17.68
C ARG A 821 -2.99 -0.32 17.23
N ARG A 822 -4.31 -0.40 17.07
CA ARG A 822 -5.01 -1.57 16.54
C ARG A 822 -4.51 -1.95 15.15
N TYR A 823 -4.37 -0.96 14.27
CA TYR A 823 -3.85 -1.16 12.93
C TYR A 823 -2.43 -1.75 12.95
N LEU A 824 -1.53 -1.15 13.71
CA LEU A 824 -0.14 -1.63 13.84
C LEU A 824 -0.07 -3.05 14.45
N GLN A 825 -0.94 -3.39 15.40
CA GLN A 825 -1.02 -4.74 15.97
C GLN A 825 -1.60 -5.74 14.98
N GLY A 826 -2.61 -5.37 14.21
CA GLY A 826 -3.18 -6.20 13.14
C GLY A 826 -2.19 -6.45 11.99
N SER A 827 -1.24 -5.56 11.78
CA SER A 827 -0.15 -5.74 10.80
C SER A 827 0.95 -6.71 11.28
N GLN A 828 0.93 -7.10 12.56
CA GLN A 828 1.90 -8.03 13.15
C GLN A 828 1.34 -9.47 13.33
N ILE A 829 0.07 -9.69 13.03
CA ILE A 829 -0.59 -11.00 12.98
C ILE A 829 -0.74 -11.42 11.53
#